data_4a0a6c6c05bcf4a98b16e287c2e5a4ec
#
_entry.id   4a0a6c6c05bcf4a98b16e287c2e5a4ec
#
_cell.length_a   1.000
_cell.length_b   1.000
_cell.length_c   1.000
_cell.angle_alpha   90.00
_cell.angle_beta   90.00
_cell.angle_gamma   90.00
#
_symmetry.space_group_name_H-M   'P 1'
#
loop_
_entity.id
_entity.type
_entity.pdbx_description
1 polymer ?
#
loop_
_entity_poly.entity_id
_entity_poly.type
_entity_poly.pdbx_seq_one_letter_code
_entity_poly.pdbx_strand_id
1 'polypeptide(L)'
;MRKPTRPLFHLILILGLTSCANYQLNYSPEASNWAKETMLPDQPLMHSVFLVGDAGKGSNPALDLLQRKVQNAGKESTVLFLGDNIYPNGMAPKSGADRAQDEERLKAQLNTVLDYEGNVFFKYGIDGLKRQKKFIEDYLDREDVFFPDPGCGDPEEIEINEKLVIVLIDSEWYLSDWDKDYQVNAGCEVKSRAVFAEFMVEAVKGNRNKDVLIAMHHPPYSTEPLYLPLPVVGSIFQFLRGTVGHRQDLIHPKYQELSDIVVGAARRNGSFVIASGHEHSLQYIEQDEQSFIVSGAGSKTTATNARNGGQFAYGHLGFAQLDYYEDGSAWVKYWVPDAEEPQGKLVFQKQVQPPLPKVVEDPPESFEPLPDSITVKVSENDFERGRLWDFFWGKHYRGAYNATVKLPVLDLTKYKGGVRPVKRGGGYQTNSLRLEGADGRQYALRSIDKDASRTLGYPFNESFVTAVLEDNFSAAHPFASIATADLAEAAGIYYTQPKMFYLPRQPALGIYNEDYAGALYTVEERPDDEVWNDYEQFGAPKRIRSTLDTRERIQEDHDEQIDYPFVVRNRLFDVLIGDWDRHDDQWRWSEIDSGEVDYYRPIPRDRDQAFSNYDGLILELAKGTTPDIKKLKAYRGDENRLEWLVYNGRHFDRTFLSGADWPVWEAEARHLQEQLTDEVIEQAFKNNWPGPVYQLNAPDIIQKLKARRDNFMNIARKYYELMAKEVDIVGTFKRDLFVIERMEDGRTRIRAYDTNSKSEKELKFYDRTFLPEETHEIAVYGLMDQDVFRVKGTCKRNCIKVRMVGGVGQDILEDESNGKGLIYYDAKNEGNLLQTGSKAKVKRRFDPAFNIYDRESNDYNFNYTSLLPAAGFNPDDGILLGLSAAYTTYGFKKDPYAAQHKIDMKFATGTNGFTLDYQGEFIDLFGPFELGLDAEYQTPLYSRNFYGLGNESINIENLLDDEALNYNRIKQRVIRVMPSFMRRLNAQSRVLVGPTFE
;
A
#
# COMPACT_ATOMS: atom_id res chain seq x y z
N MET A 1 33.29 -50.95 24.09
CA MET A 1 32.48 -49.98 23.36
C MET A 1 31.02 -50.34 23.49
N ARG A 2 30.33 -49.74 24.42
CA ARG A 2 28.88 -49.98 24.65
C ARG A 2 28.09 -48.86 23.99
N LYS A 3 27.13 -49.19 23.12
CA LYS A 3 26.13 -48.28 22.61
C LYS A 3 25.07 -48.03 23.67
N PRO A 4 24.77 -46.76 24.06
CA PRO A 4 23.61 -46.41 24.81
C PRO A 4 22.73 -45.48 24.00
N THR A 5 21.64 -45.94 23.36
CA THR A 5 20.71 -45.03 22.76
C THR A 5 19.29 -45.62 22.51
N ARG A 6 18.85 -46.66 23.25
CA ARG A 6 17.51 -47.15 23.10
C ARG A 6 16.46 -46.60 24.11
N PRO A 7 16.73 -46.20 25.34
CA PRO A 7 15.71 -45.70 26.22
C PRO A 7 15.25 -44.28 25.95
N LEU A 8 16.08 -43.42 25.37
CA LEU A 8 15.68 -42.02 25.10
C LEU A 8 14.68 -41.88 23.96
N PHE A 9 14.80 -42.72 22.93
CA PHE A 9 13.87 -42.75 21.80
C PHE A 9 12.49 -43.27 22.19
N HIS A 10 12.40 -44.24 23.11
CA HIS A 10 11.14 -44.73 23.64
C HIS A 10 10.47 -43.76 24.62
N LEU A 11 11.24 -43.00 25.38
CA LEU A 11 10.71 -41.93 26.24
C LEU A 11 10.15 -40.75 25.44
N ILE A 12 10.78 -40.38 24.34
CA ILE A 12 10.27 -39.38 23.40
C ILE A 12 9.02 -39.88 22.68
N LEU A 13 8.94 -41.15 22.32
CA LEU A 13 7.77 -41.74 21.69
C LEU A 13 6.56 -41.89 22.64
N ILE A 14 6.82 -42.15 23.95
CA ILE A 14 5.77 -42.24 24.97
C ILE A 14 5.29 -40.83 25.39
N LEU A 15 6.14 -39.82 25.41
CA LEU A 15 5.76 -38.42 25.67
C LEU A 15 5.04 -37.75 24.48
N GLY A 16 5.24 -38.28 23.26
CA GLY A 16 4.51 -37.84 22.05
C GLY A 16 3.07 -38.34 22.00
N LEU A 17 2.67 -39.29 22.85
CA LEU A 17 1.32 -39.85 22.86
C LEU A 17 0.34 -39.13 23.82
N THR A 18 0.74 -38.05 24.48
CA THR A 18 -0.14 -37.25 25.35
C THR A 18 -0.56 -35.91 24.75
N SER A 19 -0.32 -35.63 23.47
CA SER A 19 -0.96 -34.56 22.73
C SER A 19 -2.39 -34.95 22.38
N CYS A 20 -3.36 -34.55 23.18
CA CYS A 20 -4.77 -35.00 23.09
C CYS A 20 -5.57 -34.22 22.01
N ALA A 21 -4.98 -33.74 20.92
CA ALA A 21 -5.73 -33.32 19.76
C ALA A 21 -6.15 -34.51 18.92
N ASN A 22 -7.40 -34.57 18.55
CA ASN A 22 -7.96 -35.69 17.78
C ASN A 22 -9.06 -35.18 16.86
N TYR A 23 -9.55 -36.07 15.99
CA TYR A 23 -10.67 -35.79 15.08
C TYR A 23 -12.05 -36.08 15.71
N GLN A 24 -12.07 -36.38 17.00
CA GLN A 24 -13.30 -36.69 17.71
C GLN A 24 -13.97 -35.43 18.24
N LEU A 25 -15.22 -35.56 18.56
CA LEU A 25 -16.04 -34.54 19.18
C LEU A 25 -15.59 -34.30 20.62
N ASN A 26 -15.22 -33.07 20.92
CA ASN A 26 -14.70 -32.63 22.22
C ASN A 26 -15.54 -31.49 22.79
N TYR A 27 -15.89 -31.61 24.08
CA TYR A 27 -16.55 -30.57 24.85
C TYR A 27 -15.72 -30.23 26.09
N SER A 28 -15.76 -28.98 26.55
CA SER A 28 -15.33 -28.68 27.89
C SER A 28 -16.27 -29.33 28.92
N PRO A 29 -15.83 -29.50 30.16
CA PRO A 29 -16.73 -30.00 31.22
C PRO A 29 -18.02 -29.19 31.36
N GLU A 30 -17.91 -27.89 31.21
CA GLU A 30 -19.02 -26.91 31.32
C GLU A 30 -20.00 -27.01 30.15
N ALA A 31 -19.52 -27.35 28.95
CA ALA A 31 -20.35 -27.48 27.77
C ALA A 31 -20.83 -28.90 27.47
N SER A 32 -20.47 -29.89 28.32
CA SER A 32 -20.79 -31.31 28.08
C SER A 32 -22.29 -31.63 28.10
N ASN A 33 -23.10 -30.81 28.74
CA ASN A 33 -24.55 -30.97 28.89
C ASN A 33 -25.37 -30.04 27.96
N TRP A 34 -24.74 -29.40 26.97
CA TRP A 34 -25.35 -28.37 26.11
C TRP A 34 -26.76 -28.76 25.59
N ALA A 35 -26.97 -29.99 25.19
CA ALA A 35 -28.26 -30.49 24.65
C ALA A 35 -29.40 -30.48 25.68
N LYS A 36 -29.09 -30.43 27.00
CA LYS A 36 -30.09 -30.40 28.07
C LYS A 36 -30.34 -29.01 28.62
N GLU A 37 -29.37 -28.15 28.50
CA GLU A 37 -29.32 -26.80 29.12
C GLU A 37 -29.76 -25.69 28.18
N THR A 38 -29.72 -25.91 26.85
CA THR A 38 -30.05 -24.88 25.86
C THR A 38 -31.50 -24.94 25.42
N MET A 39 -32.34 -24.07 25.97
CA MET A 39 -33.67 -23.73 25.42
C MET A 39 -33.50 -22.54 24.47
N LEU A 40 -33.93 -22.69 23.21
CA LEU A 40 -34.03 -21.58 22.28
C LEU A 40 -35.03 -20.55 22.82
N PRO A 41 -34.80 -19.22 22.50
CA PRO A 41 -35.71 -18.16 22.95
C PRO A 41 -37.09 -18.36 22.36
N ASP A 42 -38.13 -18.00 23.13
CA ASP A 42 -39.53 -17.94 22.66
C ASP A 42 -39.79 -16.61 21.91
N GLN A 43 -38.91 -16.28 20.98
CA GLN A 43 -38.92 -15.06 20.19
C GLN A 43 -38.80 -15.43 18.69
N PRO A 44 -39.38 -14.62 17.78
CA PRO A 44 -39.24 -14.86 16.35
C PRO A 44 -37.79 -14.81 15.91
N LEU A 45 -37.41 -15.74 15.03
CA LEU A 45 -36.13 -15.71 14.34
C LEU A 45 -36.11 -14.51 13.38
N MET A 46 -35.17 -13.62 13.53
CA MET A 46 -35.00 -12.43 12.72
C MET A 46 -34.15 -12.71 11.49
N HIS A 47 -32.98 -13.35 11.69
CA HIS A 47 -32.03 -13.62 10.61
C HIS A 47 -31.12 -14.78 10.92
N SER A 48 -30.78 -15.60 9.90
CA SER A 48 -29.79 -16.69 10.03
C SER A 48 -28.56 -16.43 9.18
N VAL A 49 -27.34 -16.60 9.74
CA VAL A 49 -26.08 -16.50 9.01
C VAL A 49 -25.39 -17.86 8.98
N PHE A 50 -25.18 -18.43 7.79
CA PHE A 50 -24.42 -19.65 7.58
C PHE A 50 -22.96 -19.30 7.31
N LEU A 51 -22.06 -19.83 8.13
CA LEU A 51 -20.64 -19.49 8.16
C LEU A 51 -19.83 -20.68 7.65
N VAL A 52 -19.14 -20.53 6.51
CA VAL A 52 -18.41 -21.64 5.87
C VAL A 52 -17.04 -21.16 5.43
N GLY A 53 -15.98 -21.63 6.08
CA GLY A 53 -14.59 -21.35 5.70
C GLY A 53 -13.92 -22.54 5.06
N ASP A 54 -12.83 -22.29 4.30
CA ASP A 54 -11.92 -23.33 3.82
C ASP A 54 -12.57 -24.37 2.91
N ALA A 55 -13.51 -23.93 2.07
CA ALA A 55 -14.31 -24.79 1.19
C ALA A 55 -13.63 -25.09 -0.16
N GLY A 56 -12.40 -24.63 -0.40
CA GLY A 56 -11.71 -24.59 -1.68
C GLY A 56 -11.18 -25.90 -2.27
N LYS A 57 -11.57 -27.09 -1.78
CA LYS A 57 -11.16 -28.37 -2.38
C LYS A 57 -12.18 -28.98 -3.37
N GLY A 58 -13.36 -28.38 -3.51
CA GLY A 58 -14.42 -28.86 -4.37
C GLY A 58 -15.57 -29.55 -3.63
N SER A 59 -16.45 -30.20 -4.35
CA SER A 59 -17.67 -30.84 -3.82
C SER A 59 -17.40 -31.84 -2.69
N ASN A 60 -18.18 -31.76 -1.63
CA ASN A 60 -18.05 -32.61 -0.46
C ASN A 60 -19.37 -32.61 0.37
N PRO A 61 -19.54 -33.57 1.32
CA PRO A 61 -20.78 -33.67 2.08
C PRO A 61 -21.18 -32.46 2.91
N ALA A 62 -20.23 -31.59 3.32
CA ALA A 62 -20.57 -30.38 4.06
C ALA A 62 -21.25 -29.37 3.15
N LEU A 63 -20.76 -29.16 1.91
CA LEU A 63 -21.39 -28.30 0.92
C LEU A 63 -22.78 -28.86 0.50
N ASP A 64 -22.93 -30.16 0.33
CA ASP A 64 -24.22 -30.77 0.06
C ASP A 64 -25.22 -30.54 1.21
N LEU A 65 -24.75 -30.59 2.46
CA LEU A 65 -25.57 -30.24 3.61
C LEU A 65 -25.91 -28.77 3.66
N LEU A 66 -24.96 -27.90 3.38
CA LEU A 66 -25.18 -26.46 3.29
C LEU A 66 -26.28 -26.16 2.29
N GLN A 67 -26.18 -26.67 1.07
CA GLN A 67 -27.21 -26.47 0.03
C GLN A 67 -28.61 -26.84 0.53
N ARG A 68 -28.77 -27.97 1.18
CA ARG A 68 -30.07 -28.38 1.75
C ARG A 68 -30.57 -27.47 2.87
N LYS A 69 -29.66 -26.93 3.68
CA LYS A 69 -30.02 -25.98 4.76
C LYS A 69 -30.46 -24.62 4.21
N VAL A 70 -29.71 -24.06 3.28
CA VAL A 70 -29.98 -22.71 2.74
C VAL A 70 -31.23 -22.67 1.88
N GLN A 71 -31.54 -23.76 1.15
CA GLN A 71 -32.79 -23.88 0.39
C GLN A 71 -34.04 -23.78 1.27
N ASN A 72 -33.94 -24.11 2.55
CA ASN A 72 -35.02 -24.03 3.51
C ASN A 72 -35.02 -22.74 4.36
N ALA A 73 -33.99 -21.92 4.27
CA ALA A 73 -33.79 -20.78 5.16
C ALA A 73 -34.52 -19.50 4.68
N GLY A 74 -34.86 -19.43 3.38
CA GLY A 74 -35.54 -18.25 2.80
C GLY A 74 -34.65 -17.00 2.71
N LYS A 75 -35.27 -15.87 2.36
CA LYS A 75 -34.55 -14.62 2.11
C LYS A 75 -34.00 -13.93 3.36
N GLU A 76 -34.59 -14.16 4.53
CA GLU A 76 -34.09 -13.63 5.81
C GLU A 76 -32.91 -14.46 6.32
N SER A 77 -31.94 -14.66 5.44
CA SER A 77 -30.73 -15.40 5.78
C SER A 77 -29.56 -14.98 4.89
N THR A 78 -28.35 -15.29 5.35
CA THR A 78 -27.08 -14.94 4.68
C THR A 78 -26.17 -16.16 4.66
N VAL A 79 -25.50 -16.43 3.54
CA VAL A 79 -24.39 -17.37 3.46
C VAL A 79 -23.08 -16.57 3.35
N LEU A 80 -22.17 -16.82 4.27
CA LEU A 80 -20.87 -16.15 4.32
C LEU A 80 -19.74 -17.17 4.18
N PHE A 81 -19.01 -17.09 3.05
CA PHE A 81 -17.80 -17.85 2.83
C PHE A 81 -16.60 -17.13 3.43
N LEU A 82 -15.96 -17.70 4.46
CA LEU A 82 -14.95 -17.06 5.33
C LEU A 82 -13.53 -17.10 4.78
N GLY A 83 -13.34 -17.38 3.49
CA GLY A 83 -12.04 -17.42 2.84
C GLY A 83 -11.55 -18.81 2.48
N ASP A 84 -10.38 -18.91 1.87
CA ASP A 84 -9.77 -20.11 1.29
C ASP A 84 -10.72 -20.84 0.33
N ASN A 85 -11.27 -20.07 -0.63
CA ASN A 85 -12.25 -20.55 -1.60
C ASN A 85 -11.63 -21.38 -2.73
N ILE A 86 -10.30 -21.30 -2.94
CA ILE A 86 -9.56 -22.09 -3.93
C ILE A 86 -8.18 -22.46 -3.38
N TYR A 87 -7.88 -23.74 -3.29
CA TYR A 87 -6.56 -24.25 -2.90
C TYR A 87 -5.73 -24.68 -4.11
N PRO A 88 -4.36 -24.53 -4.10
CA PRO A 88 -3.58 -23.89 -3.03
C PRO A 88 -3.37 -22.36 -3.20
N ASN A 89 -3.60 -21.78 -4.38
CA ASN A 89 -3.07 -20.47 -4.74
C ASN A 89 -4.12 -19.52 -5.35
N GLY A 90 -5.41 -19.69 -5.10
CA GLY A 90 -6.45 -18.84 -5.69
C GLY A 90 -6.67 -19.11 -7.19
N MET A 91 -7.40 -18.23 -7.89
CA MET A 91 -7.81 -18.45 -9.27
C MET A 91 -6.71 -18.14 -10.29
N ALA A 92 -6.27 -19.12 -11.03
CA ALA A 92 -5.29 -18.97 -12.11
C ALA A 92 -5.80 -18.08 -13.25
N PRO A 93 -4.91 -17.45 -14.03
CA PRO A 93 -5.27 -16.77 -15.30
C PRO A 93 -6.02 -17.69 -16.26
N LYS A 94 -6.78 -17.13 -17.21
CA LYS A 94 -7.56 -17.92 -18.20
C LYS A 94 -6.69 -18.91 -18.99
N SER A 95 -5.42 -18.56 -19.24
CA SER A 95 -4.43 -19.41 -19.91
C SER A 95 -3.68 -20.38 -18.98
N GLY A 96 -3.90 -20.30 -17.67
CA GLY A 96 -3.21 -21.12 -16.67
C GLY A 96 -3.66 -22.58 -16.69
N ALA A 97 -2.71 -23.50 -16.49
CA ALA A 97 -3.00 -24.95 -16.51
C ALA A 97 -4.02 -25.38 -15.43
N ASP A 98 -4.05 -24.69 -14.29
CA ASP A 98 -4.91 -25.00 -13.16
C ASP A 98 -6.30 -24.35 -13.25
N ARG A 99 -6.51 -23.44 -14.22
CA ARG A 99 -7.72 -22.63 -14.34
C ARG A 99 -9.03 -23.44 -14.32
N ALA A 100 -9.10 -24.49 -15.10
CA ALA A 100 -10.30 -25.33 -15.16
C ALA A 100 -10.60 -26.01 -13.82
N GLN A 101 -9.58 -26.43 -13.10
CA GLN A 101 -9.72 -27.04 -11.78
C GLN A 101 -10.14 -26.02 -10.71
N ASP A 102 -9.61 -24.80 -10.78
CA ASP A 102 -9.97 -23.71 -9.88
C ASP A 102 -11.43 -23.31 -10.07
N GLU A 103 -11.89 -23.22 -11.33
CA GLU A 103 -13.30 -22.97 -11.64
C GLU A 103 -14.22 -24.08 -11.11
N GLU A 104 -13.82 -25.34 -11.24
CA GLU A 104 -14.60 -26.48 -10.72
C GLU A 104 -14.72 -26.42 -9.18
N ARG A 105 -13.62 -26.10 -8.50
CA ARG A 105 -13.59 -25.92 -7.04
C ARG A 105 -14.51 -24.79 -6.57
N LEU A 106 -14.50 -23.68 -7.28
CA LEU A 106 -15.34 -22.55 -6.95
C LEU A 106 -16.82 -22.82 -7.28
N LYS A 107 -17.11 -23.44 -8.42
CA LYS A 107 -18.48 -23.86 -8.79
C LYS A 107 -19.11 -24.78 -7.77
N ALA A 108 -18.33 -25.62 -7.09
CA ALA A 108 -18.85 -26.47 -6.03
C ALA A 108 -19.46 -25.66 -4.87
N GLN A 109 -18.89 -24.51 -4.55
CA GLN A 109 -19.40 -23.56 -3.55
C GLN A 109 -20.58 -22.76 -4.12
N LEU A 110 -20.44 -22.20 -5.32
CA LEU A 110 -21.45 -21.39 -5.98
C LEU A 110 -22.77 -22.16 -6.19
N ASN A 111 -22.68 -23.44 -6.55
CA ASN A 111 -23.85 -24.31 -6.71
C ASN A 111 -24.67 -24.48 -5.42
N THR A 112 -24.08 -24.28 -4.25
CA THR A 112 -24.83 -24.35 -2.99
C THR A 112 -25.81 -23.19 -2.82
N VAL A 113 -25.57 -22.07 -3.53
CA VAL A 113 -26.30 -20.81 -3.41
C VAL A 113 -26.89 -20.31 -4.74
N LEU A 114 -26.86 -21.12 -5.81
CA LEU A 114 -27.30 -20.70 -7.14
C LEU A 114 -28.78 -20.26 -7.19
N ASP A 115 -29.65 -21.02 -6.51
CA ASP A 115 -31.10 -20.75 -6.44
C ASP A 115 -31.50 -20.14 -5.07
N TYR A 116 -30.55 -19.57 -4.36
CA TYR A 116 -30.78 -19.06 -3.01
C TYR A 116 -31.24 -17.61 -3.05
N GLU A 117 -32.35 -17.30 -2.35
CA GLU A 117 -32.97 -15.96 -2.33
C GLU A 117 -32.34 -15.01 -1.30
N GLY A 118 -31.53 -15.50 -0.37
CA GLY A 118 -30.88 -14.72 0.66
C GLY A 118 -29.58 -14.07 0.21
N ASN A 119 -28.88 -13.41 1.12
CA ASN A 119 -27.62 -12.75 0.85
C ASN A 119 -26.47 -13.77 0.74
N VAL A 120 -25.54 -13.53 -0.15
CA VAL A 120 -24.33 -14.34 -0.33
C VAL A 120 -23.12 -13.45 -0.34
N PHE A 121 -22.15 -13.72 0.54
CA PHE A 121 -20.89 -12.97 0.58
C PHE A 121 -19.71 -13.93 0.59
N PHE A 122 -18.71 -13.62 -0.23
CA PHE A 122 -17.45 -14.31 -0.32
C PHE A 122 -16.33 -13.45 0.22
N LYS A 123 -15.42 -14.09 0.97
CA LYS A 123 -14.22 -13.49 1.50
C LYS A 123 -12.96 -14.14 0.92
N TYR A 124 -11.86 -13.46 1.00
CA TYR A 124 -10.58 -13.69 0.32
C TYR A 124 -9.60 -14.75 0.77
N GLY A 125 -8.67 -15.07 -0.21
CA GLY A 125 -7.28 -15.48 -0.12
C GLY A 125 -6.46 -14.86 -1.30
N ILE A 126 -5.15 -14.68 -1.16
CA ILE A 126 -4.25 -13.67 -1.73
C ILE A 126 -4.13 -13.54 -3.26
N ASP A 127 -4.18 -14.62 -4.04
CA ASP A 127 -3.84 -14.56 -5.47
C ASP A 127 -5.04 -14.71 -6.41
N GLY A 128 -5.08 -13.83 -7.42
CA GLY A 128 -6.12 -13.91 -8.45
C GLY A 128 -7.48 -13.30 -8.06
N LEU A 129 -7.48 -12.34 -7.14
CA LEU A 129 -8.66 -11.76 -6.48
C LEU A 129 -9.68 -11.18 -7.46
N LYS A 130 -9.26 -10.28 -8.33
CA LYS A 130 -10.13 -9.67 -9.35
C LYS A 130 -10.73 -10.72 -10.29
N ARG A 131 -9.92 -11.75 -10.64
CA ARG A 131 -10.39 -12.86 -11.48
C ARG A 131 -11.43 -13.72 -10.78
N GLN A 132 -11.27 -13.92 -9.48
CA GLN A 132 -12.22 -14.66 -8.66
C GLN A 132 -13.52 -13.89 -8.46
N LYS A 133 -13.45 -12.59 -8.12
CA LYS A 133 -14.61 -11.68 -8.01
C LYS A 133 -15.43 -11.73 -9.30
N LYS A 134 -14.82 -11.40 -10.43
CA LYS A 134 -15.50 -11.42 -11.72
C LYS A 134 -16.14 -12.78 -12.04
N PHE A 135 -15.47 -13.89 -11.74
CA PHE A 135 -16.02 -15.21 -12.00
C PHE A 135 -17.23 -15.52 -11.13
N ILE A 136 -17.23 -15.13 -9.85
CA ILE A 136 -18.34 -15.32 -8.91
C ILE A 136 -19.54 -14.49 -9.34
N GLU A 137 -19.34 -13.21 -9.61
CA GLU A 137 -20.39 -12.29 -10.03
C GLU A 137 -21.02 -12.71 -11.37
N ASP A 138 -20.17 -13.02 -12.37
CA ASP A 138 -20.64 -13.56 -13.66
C ASP A 138 -21.41 -14.89 -13.52
N TYR A 139 -21.01 -15.77 -12.60
CA TYR A 139 -21.63 -17.09 -12.43
C TYR A 139 -22.97 -17.03 -11.68
N LEU A 140 -23.06 -16.15 -10.67
CA LEU A 140 -24.28 -15.98 -9.87
C LEU A 140 -25.26 -14.99 -10.48
N ASP A 141 -24.84 -14.23 -11.51
CA ASP A 141 -25.59 -13.08 -12.05
C ASP A 141 -26.01 -12.09 -10.93
N ARG A 142 -25.06 -11.79 -10.03
CA ARG A 142 -25.23 -10.90 -8.88
C ARG A 142 -24.01 -10.02 -8.74
N GLU A 143 -24.20 -8.73 -8.52
CA GLU A 143 -23.19 -7.78 -8.10
C GLU A 143 -23.07 -7.76 -6.56
N ASP A 144 -22.00 -7.20 -6.04
CA ASP A 144 -21.77 -7.00 -4.59
C ASP A 144 -21.87 -8.28 -3.74
N VAL A 145 -21.31 -9.37 -4.23
CA VAL A 145 -21.22 -10.65 -3.51
C VAL A 145 -19.82 -10.96 -2.98
N PHE A 146 -18.85 -10.06 -3.23
CA PHE A 146 -17.45 -10.33 -2.93
C PHE A 146 -16.80 -9.15 -2.21
N PHE A 147 -16.44 -9.32 -0.93
CA PHE A 147 -15.99 -8.28 -0.01
C PHE A 147 -14.78 -8.68 0.85
N PRO A 148 -13.99 -7.68 1.36
CA PRO A 148 -13.94 -6.29 0.94
C PRO A 148 -13.38 -6.15 -0.47
N ASP A 149 -13.33 -4.93 -1.02
CA ASP A 149 -12.78 -4.71 -2.36
C ASP A 149 -11.34 -5.28 -2.49
N PRO A 150 -11.02 -5.92 -3.63
CA PRO A 150 -9.81 -6.68 -3.80
C PRO A 150 -8.53 -5.91 -3.47
N GLY A 151 -7.81 -6.36 -2.43
CA GLY A 151 -6.53 -5.83 -2.01
C GLY A 151 -6.61 -4.64 -1.05
N CYS A 152 -7.80 -4.26 -0.58
CA CYS A 152 -7.96 -3.18 0.40
C CYS A 152 -8.10 -3.69 1.84
N GLY A 153 -7.56 -2.92 2.78
CA GLY A 153 -7.68 -3.20 4.21
C GLY A 153 -8.88 -2.55 4.89
N ASP A 154 -9.75 -1.89 4.11
CA ASP A 154 -10.93 -1.21 4.66
C ASP A 154 -11.89 -2.24 5.26
N PRO A 155 -12.31 -2.10 6.55
CA PRO A 155 -13.42 -2.88 7.08
C PRO A 155 -14.70 -2.52 6.31
N GLU A 156 -15.39 -3.52 5.79
CA GLU A 156 -16.63 -3.31 5.04
C GLU A 156 -17.84 -3.59 5.92
N GLU A 157 -18.73 -2.60 6.02
CA GLU A 157 -19.94 -2.68 6.84
C GLU A 157 -21.14 -3.03 5.95
N ILE A 158 -21.70 -4.22 6.14
CA ILE A 158 -22.88 -4.68 5.41
C ILE A 158 -24.08 -4.64 6.36
N GLU A 159 -24.96 -3.67 6.19
CA GLU A 159 -26.20 -3.57 6.94
C GLU A 159 -27.19 -4.63 6.45
N ILE A 160 -27.44 -5.63 7.27
CA ILE A 160 -28.43 -6.69 6.97
C ILE A 160 -29.85 -6.19 7.23
N ASN A 161 -30.04 -5.50 8.34
CA ASN A 161 -31.30 -4.83 8.72
C ASN A 161 -31.00 -3.80 9.82
N GLU A 162 -32.04 -3.14 10.33
CA GLU A 162 -31.92 -2.09 11.37
C GLU A 162 -31.22 -2.57 12.66
N LYS A 163 -31.16 -3.88 12.91
CA LYS A 163 -30.63 -4.47 14.17
C LYS A 163 -29.34 -5.26 13.97
N LEU A 164 -28.95 -5.63 12.74
CA LEU A 164 -27.81 -6.51 12.46
C LEU A 164 -26.91 -5.92 11.38
N VAL A 165 -25.63 -5.82 11.68
CA VAL A 165 -24.56 -5.47 10.73
C VAL A 165 -23.50 -6.56 10.70
N ILE A 166 -22.97 -6.85 9.51
CA ILE A 166 -21.80 -7.71 9.31
C ILE A 166 -20.61 -6.81 8.93
N VAL A 167 -19.53 -6.89 9.70
CA VAL A 167 -18.28 -6.18 9.41
C VAL A 167 -17.28 -7.20 8.85
N LEU A 168 -16.94 -7.06 7.57
CA LEU A 168 -15.98 -7.93 6.87
C LEU A 168 -14.59 -7.32 6.90
N ILE A 169 -13.58 -8.13 7.26
CA ILE A 169 -12.19 -7.68 7.39
C ILE A 169 -11.27 -8.56 6.54
N ASP A 170 -10.43 -7.96 5.70
CA ASP A 170 -9.34 -8.70 5.06
C ASP A 170 -8.14 -8.85 6.02
N SER A 171 -8.15 -9.94 6.80
CA SER A 171 -7.06 -10.27 7.72
C SER A 171 -5.75 -10.65 7.00
N GLU A 172 -5.81 -11.13 5.76
CA GLU A 172 -4.62 -11.45 4.98
C GLU A 172 -3.91 -10.16 4.51
N TRP A 173 -4.67 -9.14 4.12
CA TRP A 173 -4.11 -7.80 3.87
C TRP A 173 -3.27 -7.33 5.06
N TYR A 174 -3.76 -7.47 6.29
CA TYR A 174 -3.02 -7.05 7.48
C TYR A 174 -1.73 -7.84 7.69
N LEU A 175 -1.76 -9.15 7.44
CA LEU A 175 -0.65 -10.08 7.68
C LEU A 175 0.42 -10.07 6.58
N SER A 176 0.05 -9.73 5.34
CA SER A 176 0.96 -9.76 4.19
C SER A 176 2.01 -8.62 4.19
N ASP A 177 3.00 -8.72 3.30
CA ASP A 177 4.08 -7.72 3.12
C ASP A 177 3.74 -6.66 2.06
N TRP A 178 2.49 -6.19 2.05
CA TRP A 178 2.02 -5.18 1.10
C TRP A 178 2.84 -3.87 1.14
N ASP A 179 3.52 -3.58 2.23
CA ASP A 179 4.47 -2.46 2.33
C ASP A 179 5.66 -2.59 1.36
N LYS A 180 5.83 -3.74 0.72
CA LYS A 180 6.78 -3.98 -0.38
C LYS A 180 6.14 -3.96 -1.77
N ASP A 181 4.82 -3.96 -1.84
CA ASP A 181 4.04 -3.91 -3.08
C ASP A 181 2.99 -2.79 -2.98
N TYR A 182 3.35 -1.61 -3.49
CA TYR A 182 2.49 -0.43 -3.45
C TYR A 182 1.19 -0.59 -4.25
N GLN A 183 1.12 -1.55 -5.16
CA GLN A 183 -0.08 -1.77 -5.97
C GLN A 183 -1.24 -2.33 -5.15
N VAL A 184 -0.96 -3.07 -4.09
CA VAL A 184 -1.99 -3.65 -3.21
C VAL A 184 -2.88 -2.57 -2.58
N ASN A 185 -2.32 -1.40 -2.25
CA ASN A 185 -3.05 -0.29 -1.65
C ASN A 185 -3.42 0.83 -2.63
N ALA A 186 -3.15 0.66 -3.92
CA ALA A 186 -3.57 1.64 -4.91
C ALA A 186 -5.10 1.68 -4.98
N GLY A 187 -5.67 2.87 -4.80
CA GLY A 187 -7.13 3.03 -4.76
C GLY A 187 -7.81 2.76 -3.41
N CYS A 188 -7.14 2.13 -2.44
CA CYS A 188 -7.69 1.87 -1.11
C CYS A 188 -7.74 3.12 -0.24
N GLU A 189 -8.67 3.17 0.73
CA GLU A 189 -8.72 4.24 1.73
C GLU A 189 -7.77 3.98 2.89
N VAL A 190 -7.72 2.74 3.34
CA VAL A 190 -6.80 2.30 4.38
C VAL A 190 -5.41 2.06 3.79
N LYS A 191 -4.48 2.97 4.12
CA LYS A 191 -3.10 2.96 3.60
C LYS A 191 -2.08 2.37 4.56
N SER A 192 -2.46 2.15 5.82
CA SER A 192 -1.56 1.61 6.84
C SER A 192 -2.31 0.81 7.90
N ARG A 193 -1.58 -0.04 8.63
CA ARG A 193 -2.15 -0.81 9.75
C ARG A 193 -2.67 0.08 10.88
N ALA A 194 -2.06 1.25 11.09
CA ALA A 194 -2.55 2.21 12.08
C ALA A 194 -3.91 2.78 11.68
N VAL A 195 -4.06 3.17 10.41
CA VAL A 195 -5.35 3.64 9.85
C VAL A 195 -6.40 2.54 9.89
N PHE A 196 -6.02 1.27 9.61
CA PHE A 196 -6.92 0.12 9.77
C PHE A 196 -7.51 0.03 11.19
N ALA A 197 -6.67 0.22 12.22
CA ALA A 197 -7.15 0.18 13.61
C ALA A 197 -8.19 1.26 13.90
N GLU A 198 -8.01 2.48 13.35
CA GLU A 198 -8.99 3.56 13.48
C GLU A 198 -10.32 3.23 12.80
N PHE A 199 -10.28 2.69 11.59
CA PHE A 199 -11.48 2.29 10.84
C PHE A 199 -12.23 1.15 11.52
N MET A 200 -11.50 0.18 12.12
CA MET A 200 -12.12 -0.86 12.93
C MET A 200 -12.89 -0.31 14.12
N VAL A 201 -12.31 0.67 14.82
CA VAL A 201 -12.99 1.34 15.93
C VAL A 201 -14.21 2.10 15.45
N GLU A 202 -14.15 2.75 14.29
CA GLU A 202 -15.27 3.49 13.71
C GLU A 202 -16.41 2.56 13.31
N ALA A 203 -16.14 1.48 12.58
CA ALA A 203 -17.13 0.50 12.15
C ALA A 203 -17.90 -0.10 13.34
N VAL A 204 -17.20 -0.38 14.44
CA VAL A 204 -17.82 -0.90 15.66
C VAL A 204 -18.58 0.19 16.43
N LYS A 205 -18.02 1.40 16.55
CA LYS A 205 -18.63 2.54 17.26
C LYS A 205 -19.91 3.03 16.57
N GLY A 206 -19.91 3.02 15.24
CA GLY A 206 -21.07 3.40 14.42
C GLY A 206 -22.28 2.48 14.60
N ASN A 207 -22.07 1.26 15.04
CA ASN A 207 -23.08 0.21 15.19
C ASN A 207 -23.39 -0.18 16.66
N ARG A 208 -23.19 0.73 17.61
CA ARG A 208 -23.35 0.46 19.06
C ARG A 208 -24.73 -0.07 19.47
N ASN A 209 -25.77 0.21 18.69
CA ASN A 209 -27.14 -0.21 18.98
C ASN A 209 -27.60 -1.40 18.14
N LYS A 210 -26.68 -2.04 17.44
CA LYS A 210 -26.92 -3.20 16.59
C LYS A 210 -26.12 -4.42 17.06
N ASP A 211 -26.58 -5.58 16.71
CA ASP A 211 -25.78 -6.78 16.75
C ASP A 211 -24.68 -6.69 15.70
N VAL A 212 -23.43 -6.92 16.09
CA VAL A 212 -22.28 -6.84 15.20
C VAL A 212 -21.66 -8.22 15.02
N LEU A 213 -21.69 -8.74 13.78
CA LEU A 213 -20.94 -9.92 13.38
C LEU A 213 -19.66 -9.48 12.68
N ILE A 214 -18.51 -9.66 13.31
CA ILE A 214 -17.21 -9.43 12.66
C ILE A 214 -16.76 -10.72 12.01
N ALA A 215 -16.53 -10.70 10.71
CA ALA A 215 -16.10 -11.86 9.95
C ALA A 215 -14.71 -11.64 9.34
N MET A 216 -13.78 -12.54 9.65
CA MET A 216 -12.40 -12.51 9.19
C MET A 216 -11.90 -13.95 8.92
N HIS A 217 -10.88 -14.12 8.04
CA HIS A 217 -10.38 -15.47 7.76
C HIS A 217 -9.59 -16.03 8.94
N HIS A 218 -8.64 -15.29 9.49
CA HIS A 218 -7.74 -15.72 10.55
C HIS A 218 -8.39 -15.52 11.93
N PRO A 219 -8.58 -16.58 12.75
CA PRO A 219 -9.27 -16.48 14.03
C PRO A 219 -8.40 -15.77 15.08
N PRO A 220 -8.93 -14.82 15.88
CA PRO A 220 -8.19 -14.24 16.99
C PRO A 220 -7.74 -15.27 18.03
N TYR A 221 -8.53 -16.29 18.24
CA TYR A 221 -8.25 -17.41 19.16
C TYR A 221 -8.51 -18.75 18.49
N SER A 222 -7.70 -19.77 18.83
CA SER A 222 -7.88 -21.15 18.36
C SER A 222 -7.57 -22.16 19.46
N THR A 223 -8.24 -23.30 19.40
CA THR A 223 -8.00 -24.44 20.30
C THR A 223 -7.00 -25.44 19.73
N GLU A 224 -6.42 -25.20 18.56
CA GLU A 224 -5.41 -26.08 17.98
C GLU A 224 -4.17 -26.19 18.87
N PRO A 225 -3.58 -27.39 19.01
CA PRO A 225 -2.48 -27.60 19.95
C PRO A 225 -1.17 -27.03 19.42
N LEU A 226 -0.76 -25.89 19.96
CA LEU A 226 0.51 -25.21 19.68
C LEU A 226 1.69 -25.74 20.52
N TYR A 227 1.53 -26.75 21.36
CA TYR A 227 2.52 -27.12 22.38
C TYR A 227 3.20 -28.47 22.17
N LEU A 228 4.53 -28.45 22.06
CA LEU A 228 5.37 -29.58 22.45
C LEU A 228 5.44 -29.63 24.01
N PRO A 229 5.21 -30.78 24.64
CA PRO A 229 5.04 -30.87 26.12
C PRO A 229 6.35 -30.76 26.92
N LEU A 230 7.44 -30.28 26.33
CA LEU A 230 8.73 -30.10 27.01
C LEU A 230 8.99 -28.60 27.26
N PRO A 231 9.06 -28.14 28.53
CA PRO A 231 9.12 -26.71 28.84
C PRO A 231 10.26 -25.93 28.18
N VAL A 232 11.45 -26.49 28.07
CA VAL A 232 12.61 -25.81 27.49
C VAL A 232 12.62 -25.91 25.96
N VAL A 233 12.34 -27.08 25.41
CA VAL A 233 12.31 -27.31 23.96
C VAL A 233 11.09 -26.65 23.34
N GLY A 234 9.96 -26.66 24.05
CA GLY A 234 8.74 -25.93 23.66
C GLY A 234 8.95 -24.42 23.59
N SER A 235 9.61 -23.82 24.56
CA SER A 235 9.92 -22.39 24.57
C SER A 235 10.89 -21.97 23.46
N ILE A 236 11.91 -22.79 23.15
CA ILE A 236 12.80 -22.54 22.04
C ILE A 236 12.05 -22.66 20.70
N PHE A 237 11.21 -23.68 20.57
CA PHE A 237 10.41 -23.88 19.35
C PHE A 237 9.39 -22.77 19.14
N GLN A 238 8.72 -22.31 20.19
CA GLN A 238 7.84 -21.15 20.15
C GLN A 238 8.58 -19.86 19.78
N PHE A 239 9.74 -19.63 20.38
CA PHE A 239 10.58 -18.48 20.03
C PHE A 239 10.99 -18.51 18.55
N LEU A 240 11.38 -19.68 18.03
CA LEU A 240 11.71 -19.84 16.61
C LEU A 240 10.49 -19.65 15.71
N ARG A 241 9.33 -20.18 16.07
CA ARG A 241 8.07 -19.94 15.32
C ARG A 241 7.67 -18.47 15.33
N GLY A 242 7.77 -17.78 16.45
CA GLY A 242 7.44 -16.37 16.57
C GLY A 242 8.41 -15.43 15.84
N THR A 243 9.67 -15.84 15.62
CA THR A 243 10.70 -14.99 14.99
C THR A 243 10.99 -15.35 13.53
N VAL A 244 10.80 -16.61 13.14
CA VAL A 244 11.13 -17.15 11.80
C VAL A 244 9.92 -17.88 11.19
N GLY A 245 8.80 -18.01 11.92
CA GLY A 245 7.58 -18.67 11.51
C GLY A 245 6.78 -17.91 10.45
N HIS A 246 5.81 -18.59 9.86
CA HIS A 246 4.92 -17.98 8.88
C HIS A 246 4.02 -16.94 9.57
N ARG A 247 3.71 -15.82 8.90
CA ARG A 247 2.93 -14.71 9.47
C ARG A 247 1.48 -15.05 9.80
N GLN A 248 0.97 -16.09 9.18
CA GLN A 248 -0.35 -16.67 9.46
C GLN A 248 -0.35 -17.59 10.70
N ASP A 249 0.78 -17.69 11.42
CA ASP A 249 0.87 -18.41 12.67
C ASP A 249 0.38 -17.54 13.83
N LEU A 250 -0.57 -18.07 14.63
CA LEU A 250 -1.18 -17.40 15.80
C LEU A 250 -0.18 -16.76 16.78
N ILE A 251 1.03 -17.30 16.88
CA ILE A 251 2.07 -16.76 17.78
C ILE A 251 2.95 -15.69 17.12
N HIS A 252 2.76 -15.41 15.83
CA HIS A 252 3.54 -14.38 15.15
C HIS A 252 3.11 -12.98 15.66
N PRO A 253 4.05 -12.06 15.96
CA PRO A 253 3.73 -10.75 16.53
C PRO A 253 2.70 -9.95 15.73
N LYS A 254 2.78 -9.96 14.38
CA LYS A 254 1.81 -9.27 13.52
C LYS A 254 0.40 -9.88 13.61
N TYR A 255 0.31 -11.18 13.81
CA TYR A 255 -0.99 -11.84 14.00
C TYR A 255 -1.62 -11.47 15.34
N GLN A 256 -0.80 -11.43 16.39
CA GLN A 256 -1.27 -10.99 17.70
C GLN A 256 -1.71 -9.53 17.70
N GLU A 257 -0.96 -8.65 17.02
CA GLU A 257 -1.32 -7.25 16.82
C GLU A 257 -2.68 -7.10 16.12
N LEU A 258 -2.93 -7.83 15.04
CA LEU A 258 -4.24 -7.87 14.38
C LEU A 258 -5.35 -8.32 15.33
N SER A 259 -5.12 -9.42 16.07
CA SER A 259 -6.08 -9.95 17.03
C SER A 259 -6.41 -8.92 18.12
N ASP A 260 -5.40 -8.25 18.67
CA ASP A 260 -5.57 -7.23 19.68
C ASP A 260 -6.36 -6.02 19.18
N ILE A 261 -6.12 -5.58 17.95
CA ILE A 261 -6.85 -4.48 17.31
C ILE A 261 -8.32 -4.85 17.14
N VAL A 262 -8.60 -6.00 16.53
CA VAL A 262 -9.98 -6.42 16.22
C VAL A 262 -10.77 -6.68 17.49
N VAL A 263 -10.23 -7.43 18.44
CA VAL A 263 -10.89 -7.72 19.72
C VAL A 263 -11.02 -6.44 20.56
N GLY A 264 -9.99 -5.59 20.59
CA GLY A 264 -10.02 -4.32 21.31
C GLY A 264 -11.06 -3.34 20.76
N ALA A 265 -11.22 -3.27 19.42
CA ALA A 265 -12.28 -2.48 18.79
C ALA A 265 -13.66 -3.05 19.11
N ALA A 266 -13.83 -4.37 18.95
CA ALA A 266 -15.09 -5.07 19.18
C ALA A 266 -15.64 -4.88 20.59
N ARG A 267 -14.78 -4.93 21.60
CA ARG A 267 -15.15 -4.69 23.03
C ARG A 267 -15.80 -3.33 23.29
N ARG A 268 -15.67 -2.38 22.38
CA ARG A 268 -16.31 -1.04 22.51
C ARG A 268 -17.80 -1.06 22.19
N ASN A 269 -18.30 -2.08 21.52
CA ASN A 269 -19.72 -2.23 21.23
C ASN A 269 -20.50 -2.84 22.40
N GLY A 270 -19.97 -3.81 23.08
CA GLY A 270 -20.67 -4.56 24.13
C GLY A 270 -21.50 -5.74 23.61
N SER A 271 -21.84 -5.80 22.29
CA SER A 271 -22.63 -6.86 21.68
C SER A 271 -22.05 -7.24 20.33
N PHE A 272 -21.15 -8.23 20.31
CA PHE A 272 -20.50 -8.69 19.09
C PHE A 272 -20.18 -10.18 19.10
N VAL A 273 -20.05 -10.75 17.93
CA VAL A 273 -19.54 -12.12 17.69
C VAL A 273 -18.45 -12.03 16.63
N ILE A 274 -17.33 -12.76 16.83
CA ILE A 274 -16.29 -12.86 15.79
C ILE A 274 -16.34 -14.27 15.18
N ALA A 275 -16.46 -14.34 13.84
CA ALA A 275 -16.49 -15.57 13.06
C ALA A 275 -15.29 -15.66 12.12
N SER A 276 -14.68 -16.87 12.03
CA SER A 276 -13.45 -17.10 11.26
C SER A 276 -13.38 -18.49 10.61
N GLY A 277 -12.52 -18.60 9.59
CA GLY A 277 -12.10 -19.86 8.96
C GLY A 277 -10.69 -20.27 9.39
N HIS A 278 -9.80 -20.53 8.40
CA HIS A 278 -8.37 -20.80 8.51
C HIS A 278 -8.00 -22.10 9.24
N GLU A 279 -8.48 -22.29 10.44
CA GLU A 279 -8.31 -23.53 11.21
C GLU A 279 -9.33 -24.57 10.73
N HIS A 280 -8.84 -25.67 10.14
CA HIS A 280 -9.69 -26.66 9.45
C HIS A 280 -10.50 -27.52 10.42
N SER A 281 -11.23 -26.90 11.31
CA SER A 281 -12.04 -27.53 12.35
C SER A 281 -13.25 -26.66 12.70
N LEU A 282 -14.16 -27.21 13.48
CA LEU A 282 -15.29 -26.49 14.05
C LEU A 282 -14.97 -26.23 15.52
N GLN A 283 -14.96 -24.95 15.94
CA GLN A 283 -14.63 -24.59 17.32
C GLN A 283 -15.55 -23.48 17.81
N TYR A 284 -15.94 -23.57 19.09
CA TYR A 284 -16.54 -22.48 19.83
C TYR A 284 -15.66 -22.16 21.03
N ILE A 285 -15.24 -20.92 21.10
CA ILE A 285 -14.32 -20.40 22.13
C ILE A 285 -15.00 -19.25 22.83
N GLU A 286 -14.90 -19.24 24.14
CA GLU A 286 -15.35 -18.14 25.00
C GLU A 286 -14.15 -17.58 25.77
N GLN A 287 -13.86 -16.33 25.56
CA GLN A 287 -12.74 -15.64 26.20
C GLN A 287 -13.22 -14.29 26.70
N ASP A 288 -13.04 -14.01 27.99
CA ASP A 288 -13.48 -12.76 28.63
C ASP A 288 -14.96 -12.42 28.35
N GLU A 289 -15.84 -13.41 28.46
CA GLU A 289 -17.29 -13.31 28.18
C GLU A 289 -17.63 -12.97 26.72
N GLN A 290 -16.67 -13.11 25.79
CA GLN A 290 -16.88 -12.87 24.36
C GLN A 290 -16.85 -14.18 23.56
N SER A 291 -17.63 -14.23 22.47
CA SER A 291 -17.85 -15.41 21.65
C SER A 291 -17.05 -15.39 20.36
N PHE A 292 -16.26 -16.46 20.12
CA PHE A 292 -15.46 -16.65 18.93
C PHE A 292 -15.87 -17.97 18.26
N ILE A 293 -16.24 -17.86 17.00
CA ILE A 293 -16.71 -18.96 16.16
C ILE A 293 -15.62 -19.30 15.14
N VAL A 294 -15.12 -20.53 15.14
CA VAL A 294 -14.28 -21.05 14.06
C VAL A 294 -15.10 -22.05 13.26
N SER A 295 -15.22 -21.81 11.96
CA SER A 295 -15.97 -22.61 11.00
C SER A 295 -15.16 -22.86 9.72
N GLY A 296 -13.92 -23.39 9.88
CA GLY A 296 -12.97 -23.65 8.79
C GLY A 296 -12.98 -25.09 8.26
N ALA A 297 -14.02 -25.87 8.55
CA ALA A 297 -14.10 -27.28 8.14
C ALA A 297 -14.93 -27.48 6.86
N GLY A 298 -15.00 -26.50 5.96
CA GLY A 298 -15.81 -26.57 4.73
C GLY A 298 -15.33 -27.61 3.73
N SER A 299 -14.02 -27.92 3.65
CA SER A 299 -13.49 -28.95 2.76
C SER A 299 -12.23 -29.66 3.26
N LYS A 300 -11.67 -29.23 4.38
CA LYS A 300 -10.51 -29.85 5.03
C LYS A 300 -10.78 -30.05 6.51
N THR A 301 -10.00 -30.94 7.15
CA THR A 301 -10.12 -31.20 8.59
C THR A 301 -8.75 -31.34 9.25
N THR A 302 -8.60 -30.76 10.45
CA THR A 302 -7.44 -30.92 11.34
C THR A 302 -7.86 -31.45 12.70
N ALA A 303 -6.93 -32.07 13.41
CA ALA A 303 -7.17 -32.54 14.77
C ALA A 303 -7.22 -31.39 15.75
N THR A 304 -8.20 -31.32 16.61
CA THR A 304 -8.45 -30.26 17.57
C THR A 304 -8.86 -30.76 18.95
N ASN A 305 -9.00 -29.87 19.93
CA ASN A 305 -9.53 -30.18 21.25
C ASN A 305 -10.23 -28.96 21.88
N ALA A 306 -11.07 -29.18 22.90
CA ALA A 306 -11.74 -28.10 23.61
C ALA A 306 -10.91 -27.62 24.83
N ARG A 307 -9.77 -26.97 24.59
CA ARG A 307 -8.87 -26.38 25.62
C ARG A 307 -8.71 -24.87 25.37
N ASN A 308 -8.03 -24.19 26.28
CA ASN A 308 -7.69 -22.77 26.15
C ASN A 308 -8.92 -21.87 25.88
N GLY A 309 -9.97 -21.98 26.66
CA GLY A 309 -11.23 -21.25 26.47
C GLY A 309 -12.21 -21.92 25.50
N GLY A 310 -11.78 -22.97 24.80
CA GLY A 310 -12.65 -23.74 23.90
C GLY A 310 -13.72 -24.52 24.69
N GLN A 311 -14.98 -24.29 24.36
CA GLN A 311 -16.10 -25.01 24.91
C GLN A 311 -16.53 -26.20 24.04
N PHE A 312 -16.31 -26.10 22.73
CA PHE A 312 -16.58 -27.09 21.73
C PHE A 312 -15.47 -27.12 20.68
N ALA A 313 -15.04 -28.32 20.27
CA ALA A 313 -14.11 -28.48 19.17
C ALA A 313 -14.33 -29.81 18.44
N TYR A 314 -14.36 -29.80 17.11
CA TYR A 314 -14.56 -30.98 16.29
C TYR A 314 -13.77 -30.90 14.98
N GLY A 315 -12.87 -31.87 14.77
CA GLY A 315 -12.08 -32.02 13.54
C GLY A 315 -12.83 -32.75 12.43
N HIS A 316 -14.03 -32.32 12.09
CA HIS A 316 -14.91 -32.99 11.12
C HIS A 316 -15.48 -31.97 10.14
N LEU A 317 -15.79 -32.41 8.89
CA LEU A 317 -16.45 -31.58 7.90
C LEU A 317 -17.78 -31.02 8.42
N GLY A 318 -18.06 -29.78 8.19
CA GLY A 318 -19.27 -29.10 8.64
C GLY A 318 -19.17 -27.60 8.57
N PHE A 319 -20.14 -26.92 9.18
CA PHE A 319 -20.21 -25.46 9.23
C PHE A 319 -20.98 -24.97 10.47
N ALA A 320 -20.84 -23.70 10.78
CA ALA A 320 -21.61 -23.02 11.82
C ALA A 320 -22.80 -22.26 11.21
N GLN A 321 -23.90 -22.19 11.94
CA GLN A 321 -25.07 -21.36 11.69
C GLN A 321 -25.27 -20.47 12.91
N LEU A 322 -25.42 -19.16 12.67
CA LEU A 322 -25.67 -18.16 13.70
C LEU A 322 -27.06 -17.58 13.50
N ASP A 323 -27.94 -17.77 14.48
CA ASP A 323 -29.32 -17.33 14.44
C ASP A 323 -29.50 -16.10 15.35
N TYR A 324 -30.01 -15.02 14.80
CA TYR A 324 -30.39 -13.79 15.49
C TYR A 324 -31.89 -13.70 15.68
N TYR A 325 -32.33 -13.33 16.86
CA TYR A 325 -33.73 -13.24 17.25
C TYR A 325 -34.16 -11.77 17.44
N GLU A 326 -35.48 -11.54 17.43
CA GLU A 326 -36.07 -10.20 17.51
C GLU A 326 -35.70 -9.45 18.80
N ASP A 327 -35.35 -10.15 19.87
CA ASP A 327 -34.91 -9.54 21.13
C ASP A 327 -33.42 -9.14 21.14
N GLY A 328 -32.70 -9.39 20.02
CA GLY A 328 -31.28 -9.17 19.89
C GLY A 328 -30.41 -10.30 20.47
N SER A 329 -31.00 -11.43 20.89
CA SER A 329 -30.19 -12.58 21.28
C SER A 329 -29.69 -13.34 20.07
N ALA A 330 -28.48 -13.89 20.16
CA ALA A 330 -27.89 -14.70 19.09
C ALA A 330 -27.45 -16.07 19.59
N TRP A 331 -27.61 -17.07 18.73
CA TRP A 331 -27.35 -18.48 19.02
C TRP A 331 -26.51 -19.13 17.92
N VAL A 332 -25.39 -19.77 18.26
CA VAL A 332 -24.58 -20.57 17.33
C VAL A 332 -25.04 -22.03 17.33
N LYS A 333 -25.08 -22.65 16.17
CA LYS A 333 -25.35 -24.05 15.91
C LYS A 333 -24.27 -24.63 15.00
N TYR A 334 -23.70 -25.78 15.35
CA TYR A 334 -22.74 -26.49 14.50
C TYR A 334 -23.35 -27.71 13.87
N TRP A 335 -23.32 -27.77 12.55
CA TRP A 335 -23.90 -28.81 11.74
C TRP A 335 -22.83 -29.66 11.06
N VAL A 336 -22.96 -30.94 11.09
CA VAL A 336 -22.11 -31.89 10.38
C VAL A 336 -22.93 -32.82 9.50
N PRO A 337 -22.40 -33.31 8.36
CA PRO A 337 -23.03 -34.33 7.55
C PRO A 337 -23.16 -35.60 8.35
N ASP A 338 -24.32 -36.28 8.23
CA ASP A 338 -24.60 -37.55 8.85
C ASP A 338 -25.37 -38.46 7.86
N ALA A 339 -25.05 -39.74 7.85
CA ALA A 339 -25.66 -40.69 6.93
C ALA A 339 -27.10 -41.05 7.32
N GLU A 340 -27.43 -40.98 8.61
CA GLU A 340 -28.76 -41.34 9.15
C GLU A 340 -29.66 -40.08 9.21
N GLU A 341 -29.08 -38.88 9.28
CA GLU A 341 -29.79 -37.61 9.35
C GLU A 341 -29.55 -36.76 8.08
N PRO A 342 -30.40 -36.87 7.03
CA PRO A 342 -30.19 -36.15 5.77
C PRO A 342 -30.12 -34.61 5.93
N GLN A 343 -30.78 -34.09 6.98
CA GLN A 343 -30.73 -32.65 7.32
C GLN A 343 -29.49 -32.27 8.16
N GLY A 344 -28.55 -33.19 8.34
CA GLY A 344 -27.35 -33.04 9.12
C GLY A 344 -27.57 -33.12 10.63
N LYS A 345 -26.56 -33.56 11.33
CA LYS A 345 -26.54 -33.67 12.77
C LYS A 345 -26.12 -32.40 13.46
N LEU A 346 -26.93 -31.90 14.36
CA LEU A 346 -26.56 -30.82 15.28
C LEU A 346 -25.62 -31.39 16.35
N VAL A 347 -24.39 -30.90 16.38
CA VAL A 347 -23.34 -31.40 17.30
C VAL A 347 -23.04 -30.44 18.43
N PHE A 348 -23.40 -29.15 18.31
CA PHE A 348 -23.29 -28.19 19.38
C PHE A 348 -24.22 -26.98 19.14
N GLN A 349 -24.74 -26.41 20.22
CA GLN A 349 -25.56 -25.22 20.22
C GLN A 349 -25.31 -24.41 21.49
N LYS A 350 -25.21 -23.07 21.37
CA LYS A 350 -25.05 -22.19 22.54
C LYS A 350 -25.56 -20.79 22.22
N GLN A 351 -26.08 -20.09 23.25
CA GLN A 351 -26.29 -18.66 23.18
C GLN A 351 -24.95 -17.97 23.19
N VAL A 352 -24.70 -17.16 22.15
CA VAL A 352 -23.44 -16.41 21.97
C VAL A 352 -23.58 -14.94 22.31
N GLN A 353 -24.82 -14.45 22.38
CA GLN A 353 -25.14 -13.08 22.69
C GLN A 353 -26.47 -13.00 23.45
N PRO A 354 -26.50 -12.31 24.61
CA PRO A 354 -27.74 -12.07 25.32
C PRO A 354 -28.63 -11.07 24.57
N PRO A 355 -29.94 -10.95 24.93
CA PRO A 355 -30.80 -9.91 24.39
C PRO A 355 -30.17 -8.52 24.53
N LEU A 356 -30.30 -7.70 23.49
CA LEU A 356 -29.80 -6.31 23.52
C LEU A 356 -30.46 -5.54 24.68
N PRO A 357 -29.69 -4.79 25.45
CA PRO A 357 -30.28 -3.92 26.46
C PRO A 357 -31.20 -2.88 25.78
N LYS A 358 -32.34 -2.59 26.40
CA LYS A 358 -33.19 -1.51 25.90
C LYS A 358 -32.37 -0.23 25.88
N VAL A 359 -32.29 0.41 24.72
CA VAL A 359 -31.63 1.71 24.56
C VAL A 359 -32.30 2.71 25.49
N VAL A 360 -31.56 3.19 26.48
CA VAL A 360 -31.95 4.39 27.24
C VAL A 360 -31.50 5.53 26.35
N GLU A 361 -32.45 6.24 25.72
CA GLU A 361 -32.12 7.45 24.98
C GLU A 361 -31.47 8.45 25.95
N ASP A 362 -30.21 8.80 25.68
CA ASP A 362 -29.56 9.90 26.36
C ASP A 362 -30.39 11.18 26.13
N PRO A 363 -30.50 12.07 27.13
CA PRO A 363 -31.20 13.32 26.93
C PRO A 363 -30.61 14.05 25.73
N PRO A 364 -31.45 14.61 24.83
CA PRO A 364 -30.97 15.22 23.61
C PRO A 364 -29.93 16.30 23.92
N GLU A 365 -28.75 16.17 23.32
CA GLU A 365 -27.68 17.16 23.44
C GLU A 365 -28.20 18.52 22.94
N SER A 366 -28.05 19.57 23.73
CA SER A 366 -28.47 20.91 23.35
C SER A 366 -27.36 21.57 22.53
N PHE A 367 -27.66 21.89 21.29
CA PHE A 367 -26.75 22.60 20.39
C PHE A 367 -27.11 24.09 20.33
N GLU A 368 -26.07 24.95 20.36
CA GLU A 368 -26.29 26.37 20.14
C GLU A 368 -26.49 26.70 18.67
N PRO A 369 -27.26 27.79 18.34
CA PRO A 369 -27.41 28.26 16.97
C PRO A 369 -26.06 28.58 16.34
N LEU A 370 -25.80 28.08 15.12
CA LEU A 370 -24.56 28.28 14.42
C LEU A 370 -24.44 29.73 13.89
N PRO A 371 -23.36 30.46 14.18
CA PRO A 371 -23.10 31.76 13.58
C PRO A 371 -22.63 31.60 12.12
N ASP A 372 -22.81 32.64 11.28
CA ASP A 372 -22.33 32.60 9.88
C ASP A 372 -20.81 32.57 9.76
N SER A 373 -20.10 33.14 10.73
CA SER A 373 -18.63 33.23 10.74
C SER A 373 -18.11 33.34 12.17
N ILE A 374 -16.84 32.93 12.35
CA ILE A 374 -16.15 32.97 13.63
C ILE A 374 -14.74 33.54 13.44
N THR A 375 -14.21 34.19 14.46
CA THR A 375 -12.80 34.62 14.51
C THR A 375 -12.03 33.65 15.37
N VAL A 376 -11.09 32.92 14.76
CA VAL A 376 -10.32 31.84 15.43
C VAL A 376 -8.85 31.89 15.03
N LYS A 377 -7.98 31.27 15.81
CA LYS A 377 -6.60 30.96 15.43
C LYS A 377 -6.62 29.87 14.36
N VAL A 378 -5.70 29.92 13.38
CA VAL A 378 -5.66 28.92 12.27
C VAL A 378 -5.35 27.51 12.75
N SER A 379 -4.47 27.39 13.76
CA SER A 379 -4.14 26.13 14.40
C SER A 379 -4.30 26.25 15.91
N GLU A 380 -4.76 25.18 16.55
CA GLU A 380 -4.77 25.08 18.01
C GLU A 380 -3.37 24.83 18.59
N ASN A 381 -2.48 24.25 17.77
CA ASN A 381 -1.10 24.02 18.15
C ASN A 381 -0.33 25.34 18.26
N ASP A 382 0.61 25.42 19.21
CA ASP A 382 1.47 26.56 19.34
C ASP A 382 2.75 26.39 18.53
N PHE A 383 2.84 27.16 17.44
CA PHE A 383 4.00 27.21 16.56
C PHE A 383 4.95 28.38 16.88
N GLU A 384 4.80 29.09 18.01
CA GLU A 384 5.77 30.12 18.36
C GLU A 384 7.12 29.48 18.73
N ARG A 385 8.17 29.91 18.07
CA ARG A 385 9.54 29.41 18.26
C ARG A 385 10.52 30.57 18.32
N GLY A 386 11.66 30.35 18.97
CA GLY A 386 12.72 31.32 19.05
C GLY A 386 13.64 31.30 17.84
N ARG A 387 14.41 32.40 17.62
CA ARG A 387 15.32 32.56 16.47
C ARG A 387 16.35 31.46 16.29
N LEU A 388 16.83 30.84 17.38
CA LEU A 388 17.73 29.69 17.30
C LEU A 388 17.02 28.46 16.75
N TRP A 389 15.77 28.22 17.16
CA TRP A 389 14.96 27.14 16.61
C TRP A 389 14.72 27.33 15.11
N ASP A 390 14.32 28.56 14.70
CA ASP A 390 14.10 28.89 13.29
C ASP A 390 15.36 28.68 12.44
N PHE A 391 16.54 28.97 12.98
CA PHE A 391 17.80 28.73 12.27
C PHE A 391 18.07 27.22 12.06
N PHE A 392 17.88 26.41 13.08
CA PHE A 392 18.20 24.97 13.00
C PHE A 392 17.08 24.17 12.31
N TRP A 393 15.83 24.42 12.67
CA TRP A 393 14.68 23.62 12.25
C TRP A 393 13.82 24.28 11.15
N GLY A 394 14.14 25.49 10.76
CA GLY A 394 13.44 26.26 9.73
C GLY A 394 12.46 27.29 10.27
N LYS A 395 12.18 28.30 9.48
CA LYS A 395 11.19 29.33 9.79
C LYS A 395 9.76 28.89 9.43
N HIS A 396 9.64 28.12 8.34
CA HIS A 396 8.38 27.59 7.83
C HIS A 396 7.28 28.68 7.67
N TYR A 397 5.99 28.28 7.72
CA TYR A 397 4.84 29.18 7.72
C TYR A 397 4.17 29.32 9.10
N ARG A 398 4.93 29.17 10.18
CA ARG A 398 4.41 29.22 11.57
C ARG A 398 3.57 30.46 11.86
N GLY A 399 3.92 31.62 11.27
CA GLY A 399 3.13 32.85 11.38
C GLY A 399 1.71 32.73 10.82
N ALA A 400 1.52 31.96 9.75
CA ALA A 400 0.19 31.69 9.17
C ALA A 400 -0.66 30.78 10.07
N TYR A 401 -0.06 29.75 10.70
CA TYR A 401 -0.73 28.86 11.65
C TYR A 401 -1.11 29.58 12.95
N ASN A 402 -0.28 30.52 13.39
CA ASN A 402 -0.55 31.33 14.58
C ASN A 402 -1.48 32.53 14.32
N ALA A 403 -1.81 32.82 13.05
CA ALA A 403 -2.65 33.96 12.70
C ALA A 403 -4.09 33.77 13.19
N THR A 404 -4.70 34.86 13.64
CA THR A 404 -6.14 34.92 13.94
C THR A 404 -6.88 35.42 12.72
N VAL A 405 -7.85 34.66 12.25
CA VAL A 405 -8.59 34.92 11.00
C VAL A 405 -10.08 34.80 11.22
N LYS A 406 -10.85 35.52 10.41
CA LYS A 406 -12.31 35.39 10.37
C LYS A 406 -12.68 34.43 9.25
N LEU A 407 -13.34 33.32 9.57
CA LEU A 407 -13.72 32.28 8.61
C LEU A 407 -15.19 31.93 8.73
N PRO A 408 -15.82 31.43 7.63
CA PRO A 408 -17.18 30.93 7.66
C PRO A 408 -17.28 29.67 8.54
N VAL A 409 -18.45 29.48 9.13
CA VAL A 409 -18.81 28.27 9.88
C VAL A 409 -19.45 27.25 8.94
N LEU A 410 -19.04 26.00 9.04
CA LEU A 410 -19.60 24.91 8.25
C LEU A 410 -20.88 24.40 8.90
N ASP A 411 -22.02 24.81 8.36
CA ASP A 411 -23.33 24.25 8.68
C ASP A 411 -23.65 23.12 7.69
N LEU A 412 -23.52 21.87 8.13
CA LEU A 412 -23.72 20.70 7.28
C LEU A 412 -25.14 20.63 6.69
N THR A 413 -26.14 21.22 7.38
CA THR A 413 -27.53 21.23 6.87
C THR A 413 -27.75 22.20 5.72
N LYS A 414 -26.82 23.16 5.52
CA LYS A 414 -26.91 24.19 4.46
C LYS A 414 -25.86 24.03 3.36
N TYR A 415 -24.69 23.49 3.70
CA TYR A 415 -23.61 23.36 2.73
C TYR A 415 -24.04 22.50 1.53
N LYS A 416 -23.91 23.05 0.31
CA LYS A 416 -24.31 22.37 -0.95
C LYS A 416 -25.75 21.80 -0.93
N GLY A 417 -26.67 22.45 -0.22
CA GLY A 417 -28.07 21.97 -0.09
C GLY A 417 -28.31 20.95 1.03
N GLY A 418 -27.29 20.70 1.84
CA GLY A 418 -27.27 19.73 2.94
C GLY A 418 -26.39 18.54 2.63
N VAL A 419 -25.41 18.27 3.52
CA VAL A 419 -24.52 17.12 3.44
C VAL A 419 -24.52 16.34 4.76
N ARG A 420 -24.27 15.05 4.68
CA ARG A 420 -24.13 14.17 5.85
C ARG A 420 -22.73 13.57 5.90
N PRO A 421 -22.15 13.35 7.08
CA PRO A 421 -20.94 12.56 7.21
C PRO A 421 -21.25 11.10 6.89
N VAL A 422 -20.34 10.46 6.12
CA VAL A 422 -20.52 9.06 5.67
C VAL A 422 -19.53 8.17 6.38
N LYS A 423 -18.23 8.49 6.27
CA LYS A 423 -17.17 7.73 6.94
C LYS A 423 -15.89 8.56 7.05
N ARG A 424 -15.00 8.12 7.93
CA ARG A 424 -13.66 8.67 8.07
C ARG A 424 -12.87 8.49 6.76
N GLY A 425 -12.06 9.45 6.39
CA GLY A 425 -11.16 9.34 5.24
C GLY A 425 -9.80 8.75 5.64
N GLY A 426 -9.21 7.98 4.75
CA GLY A 426 -7.92 7.30 4.96
C GLY A 426 -6.70 8.18 4.69
N GLY A 427 -6.44 9.20 5.50
CA GLY A 427 -5.22 10.03 5.41
C GLY A 427 -4.12 9.56 6.38
N TYR A 428 -2.84 9.56 5.95
CA TYR A 428 -1.71 9.22 6.84
C TYR A 428 -1.51 10.21 7.98
N GLN A 429 -1.75 11.50 7.74
CA GLN A 429 -1.39 12.58 8.65
C GLN A 429 -2.55 13.52 8.97
N THR A 430 -3.58 13.52 8.15
CA THR A 430 -4.70 14.45 8.20
C THR A 430 -5.93 13.76 8.75
N ASN A 431 -6.61 14.38 9.70
CA ASN A 431 -7.92 13.92 10.14
C ASN A 431 -8.93 14.31 9.05
N SER A 432 -9.45 13.32 8.32
CA SER A 432 -10.37 13.59 7.22
C SER A 432 -11.70 12.89 7.40
N LEU A 433 -12.78 13.51 6.89
CA LEU A 433 -14.15 13.00 6.95
C LEU A 433 -14.78 13.12 5.56
N ARG A 434 -15.42 12.08 5.12
CA ARG A 434 -16.20 12.09 3.89
C ARG A 434 -17.60 12.60 4.18
N LEU A 435 -18.03 13.58 3.40
CA LEU A 435 -19.36 14.14 3.42
C LEU A 435 -20.07 13.78 2.11
N GLU A 436 -21.38 13.54 2.16
CA GLU A 436 -22.20 13.21 0.99
C GLU A 436 -23.44 14.09 0.94
N GLY A 437 -23.70 14.66 -0.24
CA GLY A 437 -24.90 15.42 -0.54
C GLY A 437 -26.10 14.53 -0.92
N ALA A 438 -27.27 15.12 -0.94
CA ALA A 438 -28.49 14.42 -1.36
C ALA A 438 -28.48 13.97 -2.84
N ASP A 439 -27.60 14.54 -3.65
CA ASP A 439 -27.36 14.19 -5.05
C ASP A 439 -26.32 13.06 -5.23
N GLY A 440 -25.84 12.47 -4.12
CA GLY A 440 -24.81 11.42 -4.11
C GLY A 440 -23.38 11.93 -4.29
N ARG A 441 -23.17 13.23 -4.52
CA ARG A 441 -21.83 13.81 -4.63
C ARG A 441 -21.13 13.84 -3.29
N GLN A 442 -19.89 13.47 -3.30
CA GLN A 442 -19.07 13.42 -2.10
C GLN A 442 -18.09 14.58 -2.02
N TYR A 443 -17.80 14.97 -0.78
CA TYR A 443 -16.86 16.03 -0.44
C TYR A 443 -15.87 15.51 0.61
N ALA A 444 -14.61 15.93 0.49
CA ALA A 444 -13.59 15.60 1.46
C ALA A 444 -13.40 16.77 2.42
N LEU A 445 -13.61 16.52 3.70
CA LEU A 445 -13.24 17.41 4.80
C LEU A 445 -11.86 17.02 5.31
N ARG A 446 -10.90 17.94 5.34
CA ARG A 446 -9.52 17.69 5.81
C ARG A 446 -9.08 18.69 6.85
N SER A 447 -8.55 18.21 8.00
CA SER A 447 -8.04 19.08 9.05
C SER A 447 -6.82 19.88 8.59
N ILE A 448 -6.70 21.10 9.11
CA ILE A 448 -5.50 21.92 8.92
C ILE A 448 -4.37 21.41 9.82
N ASP A 449 -4.70 21.03 11.04
CA ASP A 449 -3.73 20.40 11.95
C ASP A 449 -3.51 18.94 11.56
N LYS A 450 -2.25 18.55 11.47
CA LYS A 450 -1.81 17.20 11.13
C LYS A 450 -1.23 16.51 12.36
N ASP A 451 -1.37 15.20 12.44
CA ASP A 451 -0.92 14.38 13.56
C ASP A 451 0.24 13.48 13.12
N ALA A 452 1.45 13.72 13.65
CA ALA A 452 2.64 12.94 13.35
C ALA A 452 2.64 11.56 14.04
N SER A 453 1.91 11.40 15.13
CA SER A 453 1.86 10.13 15.87
C SER A 453 1.32 8.98 15.03
N ARG A 454 0.48 9.28 14.02
CA ARG A 454 -0.08 8.32 13.08
C ARG A 454 0.93 7.73 12.10
N THR A 455 2.06 8.40 11.88
CA THR A 455 3.10 7.98 10.92
C THR A 455 4.27 7.29 11.57
N LEU A 456 4.44 7.46 12.88
CA LEU A 456 5.54 6.90 13.64
C LEU A 456 5.07 5.71 14.48
N GLY A 457 5.75 4.56 14.29
CA GLY A 457 5.57 3.40 15.17
C GLY A 457 6.19 3.60 16.56
N TYR A 458 5.70 2.82 17.54
CA TYR A 458 6.31 2.76 18.86
C TYR A 458 7.80 2.34 18.76
N PRO A 459 8.74 2.93 19.54
CA PRO A 459 8.54 3.93 20.63
C PRO A 459 8.66 5.39 20.17
N PHE A 460 8.66 5.68 18.87
CA PHE A 460 8.94 7.03 18.37
C PHE A 460 7.72 7.95 18.37
N ASN A 461 6.50 7.37 18.44
CA ASN A 461 5.23 8.10 18.42
C ASN A 461 4.98 9.02 19.61
N GLU A 462 5.73 8.88 20.72
CA GLU A 462 5.67 9.73 21.91
C GLU A 462 7.03 10.36 22.24
N SER A 463 7.83 10.68 21.22
CA SER A 463 9.20 11.13 21.40
C SER A 463 9.41 12.59 20.94
N PHE A 464 10.59 13.15 21.24
CA PHE A 464 11.04 14.41 20.65
C PHE A 464 10.99 14.40 19.11
N VAL A 465 11.12 13.23 18.48
CA VAL A 465 11.03 13.07 17.03
C VAL A 465 9.63 13.42 16.52
N THR A 466 8.58 13.02 17.25
CA THR A 466 7.19 13.39 16.92
C THR A 466 7.01 14.90 16.95
N ALA A 467 7.47 15.57 18.02
CA ALA A 467 7.36 17.02 18.14
C ALA A 467 8.10 17.77 17.02
N VAL A 468 9.24 17.24 16.55
CA VAL A 468 9.98 17.81 15.41
C VAL A 468 9.22 17.59 14.11
N LEU A 469 8.60 16.44 13.91
CA LEU A 469 7.81 16.16 12.71
C LEU A 469 6.53 17.00 12.68
N GLU A 470 5.84 17.17 13.80
CA GLU A 470 4.69 18.07 13.92
C GLU A 470 5.05 19.49 13.58
N ASP A 471 6.18 19.99 14.08
CA ASP A 471 6.69 21.33 13.75
C ASP A 471 6.98 21.45 12.26
N ASN A 472 7.49 20.40 11.61
CA ASN A 472 7.74 20.38 10.15
C ASN A 472 6.47 20.42 9.29
N PHE A 473 5.29 20.05 9.82
CA PHE A 473 4.04 20.23 9.07
C PHE A 473 3.75 21.70 8.78
N SER A 474 4.26 22.62 9.59
CA SER A 474 4.17 24.06 9.33
C SER A 474 4.96 24.53 8.10
N ALA A 475 5.73 23.63 7.44
CA ALA A 475 6.38 23.93 6.15
C ALA A 475 5.39 23.94 4.97
N ALA A 476 4.27 23.22 5.06
CA ALA A 476 3.15 23.39 4.14
C ALA A 476 2.33 24.63 4.52
N HIS A 477 1.88 25.40 3.54
CA HIS A 477 1.09 26.60 3.81
C HIS A 477 -0.39 26.26 3.99
N PRO A 478 -1.06 26.64 5.11
CA PRO A 478 -2.42 26.18 5.41
C PRO A 478 -3.50 26.66 4.41
N PHE A 479 -3.20 27.67 3.61
CA PHE A 479 -4.10 28.20 2.57
C PHE A 479 -3.58 27.95 1.14
N ALA A 480 -2.58 27.09 0.94
CA ALA A 480 -1.98 26.87 -0.38
C ALA A 480 -3.01 26.38 -1.39
N SER A 481 -3.73 25.31 -1.08
CA SER A 481 -4.70 24.66 -1.98
C SER A 481 -5.81 25.62 -2.45
N ILE A 482 -6.19 26.61 -1.63
CA ILE A 482 -7.28 27.54 -1.94
C ILE A 482 -6.87 28.52 -3.06
N ALA A 483 -5.66 29.08 -3.00
CA ALA A 483 -5.17 29.95 -4.06
C ALA A 483 -4.83 29.18 -5.35
N THR A 484 -4.46 27.90 -5.25
CA THR A 484 -4.14 27.08 -6.44
C THR A 484 -5.35 26.79 -7.30
N ALA A 485 -6.59 26.84 -6.77
CA ALA A 485 -7.82 26.62 -7.54
C ALA A 485 -8.02 27.69 -8.62
N ASP A 486 -7.92 28.98 -8.25
CA ASP A 486 -8.05 30.12 -9.20
C ASP A 486 -6.91 30.10 -10.25
N LEU A 487 -5.70 29.72 -9.83
CA LEU A 487 -4.57 29.56 -10.76
C LEU A 487 -4.79 28.39 -11.74
N ALA A 488 -5.37 27.30 -11.27
CA ALA A 488 -5.68 26.12 -12.08
C ALA A 488 -6.79 26.41 -13.09
N GLU A 489 -7.83 27.15 -12.68
CA GLU A 489 -8.88 27.63 -13.58
C GLU A 489 -8.30 28.47 -14.72
N ALA A 490 -7.48 29.46 -14.39
CA ALA A 490 -6.81 30.31 -15.39
C ALA A 490 -5.87 29.48 -16.30
N ALA A 491 -5.21 28.47 -15.78
CA ALA A 491 -4.37 27.55 -16.54
C ALA A 491 -5.16 26.61 -17.47
N GLY A 492 -6.48 26.57 -17.39
CA GLY A 492 -7.34 25.68 -18.18
C GLY A 492 -7.11 24.20 -17.90
N ILE A 493 -6.92 23.84 -16.62
CA ILE A 493 -6.84 22.46 -16.14
C ILE A 493 -8.02 22.18 -15.21
N TYR A 494 -8.37 20.91 -15.07
CA TYR A 494 -9.42 20.53 -14.13
C TYR A 494 -8.96 20.76 -12.69
N TYR A 495 -9.87 21.10 -11.78
CA TYR A 495 -9.53 21.45 -10.41
C TYR A 495 -10.70 21.26 -9.46
N THR A 496 -10.41 20.95 -8.21
CA THR A 496 -11.34 21.03 -7.09
C THR A 496 -11.32 22.44 -6.48
N GLN A 497 -12.40 22.84 -5.81
CA GLN A 497 -12.52 24.17 -5.16
C GLN A 497 -12.44 24.05 -3.63
N PRO A 498 -11.27 23.85 -3.03
CA PRO A 498 -11.15 23.78 -1.59
C PRO A 498 -11.56 25.12 -0.95
N LYS A 499 -12.36 25.04 0.11
CA LYS A 499 -12.78 26.17 0.92
C LYS A 499 -12.53 25.88 2.38
N MET A 500 -12.07 26.89 3.13
CA MET A 500 -11.78 26.74 4.54
C MET A 500 -12.97 27.13 5.40
N PHE A 501 -13.27 26.28 6.39
CA PHE A 501 -14.34 26.46 7.35
C PHE A 501 -13.91 26.10 8.77
N TYR A 502 -14.59 26.70 9.74
CA TYR A 502 -14.63 26.20 11.10
C TYR A 502 -15.80 25.22 11.25
N LEU A 503 -15.56 24.04 11.79
CA LEU A 503 -16.58 23.02 12.02
C LEU A 503 -16.98 23.00 13.50
N PRO A 504 -18.13 23.59 13.89
CA PRO A 504 -18.62 23.54 15.25
C PRO A 504 -19.31 22.21 15.58
N ARG A 505 -19.52 21.94 16.85
CA ARG A 505 -20.44 20.87 17.28
C ARG A 505 -21.84 21.14 16.70
N GLN A 506 -22.45 20.15 16.09
CA GLN A 506 -23.76 20.24 15.48
C GLN A 506 -24.45 18.88 15.35
N PRO A 507 -25.82 18.82 15.39
CA PRO A 507 -26.54 17.55 15.30
C PRO A 507 -26.19 16.72 14.07
N ALA A 508 -25.99 17.39 12.93
CA ALA A 508 -25.69 16.73 11.65
C ALA A 508 -24.35 15.96 11.63
N LEU A 509 -23.44 16.21 12.56
CA LEU A 509 -22.20 15.45 12.71
C LEU A 509 -22.41 14.09 13.40
N GLY A 510 -23.51 13.92 14.16
CA GLY A 510 -23.77 12.66 14.87
C GLY A 510 -22.60 12.19 15.71
N ILE A 511 -22.18 10.93 15.51
CA ILE A 511 -21.05 10.29 16.22
C ILE A 511 -19.71 10.97 15.98
N TYR A 512 -19.56 11.76 14.92
CA TYR A 512 -18.31 12.45 14.56
C TYR A 512 -18.08 13.75 15.34
N ASN A 513 -19.04 14.20 16.18
CA ASN A 513 -18.87 15.42 16.97
C ASN A 513 -17.65 15.37 17.90
N GLU A 514 -17.36 14.22 18.48
CA GLU A 514 -16.23 14.07 19.41
C GLU A 514 -14.87 14.21 18.74
N ASP A 515 -14.74 13.68 17.52
CA ASP A 515 -13.46 13.54 16.82
C ASP A 515 -13.18 14.71 15.85
N TYR A 516 -14.22 15.44 15.41
CA TYR A 516 -14.08 16.44 14.34
C TYR A 516 -14.54 17.85 14.72
N ALA A 517 -15.41 18.03 15.69
CA ALA A 517 -15.90 19.37 16.00
C ALA A 517 -14.84 20.23 16.70
N GLY A 518 -14.92 21.55 16.49
CA GLY A 518 -14.08 22.54 17.18
C GLY A 518 -12.83 22.98 16.42
N ALA A 519 -12.57 22.48 15.20
CA ALA A 519 -11.35 22.74 14.45
C ALA A 519 -11.59 23.34 13.04
N LEU A 520 -10.51 23.73 12.37
CA LEU A 520 -10.53 24.22 11.01
C LEU A 520 -10.28 23.10 10.00
N TYR A 521 -11.07 23.15 8.93
CA TYR A 521 -11.00 22.19 7.84
C TYR A 521 -11.07 22.87 6.48
N THR A 522 -10.38 22.27 5.50
CA THR A 522 -10.71 22.48 4.10
C THR A 522 -11.78 21.49 3.67
N VAL A 523 -12.74 21.96 2.88
CA VAL A 523 -13.78 21.13 2.23
C VAL A 523 -13.62 21.30 0.74
N GLU A 524 -13.49 20.18 0.01
CA GLU A 524 -13.37 20.18 -1.44
C GLU A 524 -14.19 19.04 -2.06
N GLU A 525 -14.48 19.15 -3.35
CA GLU A 525 -15.11 18.09 -4.13
C GLU A 525 -14.25 16.82 -4.08
N ARG A 526 -14.91 15.65 -3.95
CA ARG A 526 -14.30 14.33 -4.10
C ARG A 526 -14.84 13.69 -5.37
N PRO A 527 -14.26 14.03 -6.54
CA PRO A 527 -14.74 13.51 -7.81
C PRO A 527 -14.51 12.01 -7.89
N ASP A 528 -15.56 11.27 -8.17
CA ASP A 528 -15.55 9.81 -8.35
C ASP A 528 -16.79 9.37 -9.12
N ASP A 529 -16.68 8.30 -9.90
CA ASP A 529 -17.76 7.64 -10.62
C ASP A 529 -18.60 8.54 -11.54
N GLU A 530 -19.88 8.18 -11.77
CA GLU A 530 -20.80 8.83 -12.71
C GLU A 530 -21.57 10.01 -12.09
N VAL A 531 -21.56 10.15 -10.77
CA VAL A 531 -22.30 11.22 -10.06
C VAL A 531 -21.81 12.64 -10.39
N TRP A 532 -20.69 12.76 -11.08
CA TRP A 532 -20.08 14.01 -11.53
C TRP A 532 -20.15 14.21 -13.06
N ASN A 533 -20.91 13.41 -13.79
CA ASN A 533 -20.93 13.41 -15.25
C ASN A 533 -21.41 14.73 -15.89
N ASP A 534 -22.17 15.56 -15.19
CA ASP A 534 -22.64 16.86 -15.62
C ASP A 534 -21.76 18.05 -15.15
N TYR A 535 -20.60 17.74 -14.51
CA TYR A 535 -19.77 18.79 -13.90
C TYR A 535 -18.75 19.34 -14.91
N GLU A 536 -19.06 20.52 -15.48
CA GLU A 536 -18.23 21.13 -16.53
C GLU A 536 -16.78 21.40 -16.08
N GLN A 537 -16.56 21.68 -14.80
CA GLN A 537 -15.22 21.90 -14.24
C GLN A 537 -14.32 20.68 -14.34
N PHE A 538 -14.88 19.49 -14.50
CA PHE A 538 -14.18 18.24 -14.78
C PHE A 538 -14.32 17.78 -16.24
N GLY A 539 -14.84 18.67 -17.12
CA GLY A 539 -15.03 18.42 -18.54
C GLY A 539 -16.28 17.65 -18.90
N ALA A 540 -17.31 17.63 -18.03
CA ALA A 540 -18.56 16.86 -18.18
C ALA A 540 -18.25 15.40 -18.60
N PRO A 541 -17.52 14.63 -17.80
CA PRO A 541 -17.03 13.31 -18.18
C PRO A 541 -18.16 12.29 -18.29
N LYS A 542 -17.97 11.28 -19.09
CA LYS A 542 -18.80 10.07 -19.07
C LYS A 542 -18.76 9.40 -17.70
N ARG A 543 -17.55 9.31 -17.12
CA ARG A 543 -17.28 8.78 -15.78
C ARG A 543 -15.98 9.35 -15.25
N ILE A 544 -15.82 9.37 -13.91
CA ILE A 544 -14.55 9.69 -13.26
C ILE A 544 -13.96 8.42 -12.67
N ARG A 545 -12.67 8.19 -12.93
CA ARG A 545 -11.96 6.97 -12.54
C ARG A 545 -10.77 7.24 -11.63
N SER A 546 -10.34 6.22 -10.89
CA SER A 546 -9.06 6.22 -10.19
C SER A 546 -7.89 6.11 -11.18
N THR A 547 -6.66 6.43 -10.74
CA THR A 547 -5.46 6.21 -11.57
C THR A 547 -5.23 4.73 -11.88
N LEU A 548 -5.57 3.85 -10.94
CA LEU A 548 -5.47 2.41 -11.14
C LEU A 548 -6.43 1.93 -12.24
N ASP A 549 -7.71 2.29 -12.14
CA ASP A 549 -8.72 1.88 -13.12
C ASP A 549 -8.40 2.44 -14.51
N THR A 550 -8.00 3.72 -14.58
CA THR A 550 -7.59 4.33 -15.86
C THR A 550 -6.43 3.58 -16.49
N ARG A 551 -5.41 3.21 -15.70
CA ARG A 551 -4.29 2.41 -16.20
C ARG A 551 -4.74 1.04 -16.67
N GLU A 552 -5.61 0.36 -15.95
CA GLU A 552 -6.14 -0.93 -16.36
C GLU A 552 -6.91 -0.82 -17.66
N ARG A 553 -7.78 0.21 -17.79
CA ARG A 553 -8.53 0.45 -19.03
C ARG A 553 -7.62 0.68 -20.24
N ILE A 554 -6.63 1.55 -20.15
CA ILE A 554 -5.70 1.78 -21.26
C ILE A 554 -4.81 0.57 -21.60
N GLN A 555 -4.71 -0.41 -20.69
CA GLN A 555 -4.05 -1.68 -20.96
C GLN A 555 -5.04 -2.75 -21.47
N GLU A 556 -6.33 -2.62 -21.21
CA GLU A 556 -7.36 -3.55 -21.66
C GLU A 556 -7.78 -3.30 -23.12
N ASP A 557 -7.74 -2.05 -23.59
CA ASP A 557 -8.21 -1.71 -24.92
C ASP A 557 -7.41 -0.58 -25.60
N HIS A 558 -7.33 -0.61 -26.93
CA HIS A 558 -6.60 0.36 -27.74
C HIS A 558 -7.36 1.67 -27.97
N ASP A 559 -8.67 1.68 -27.83
CA ASP A 559 -9.53 2.85 -27.95
C ASP A 559 -9.56 3.69 -26.65
N GLU A 560 -8.92 3.21 -25.60
CA GLU A 560 -8.72 3.90 -24.32
C GLU A 560 -7.36 4.62 -24.33
N GLN A 561 -7.34 5.94 -24.44
CA GLN A 561 -6.11 6.70 -24.65
C GLN A 561 -5.93 7.89 -23.69
N ILE A 562 -4.70 8.32 -23.49
CA ILE A 562 -4.35 9.47 -22.66
C ILE A 562 -4.31 10.75 -23.51
N ASP A 563 -4.91 11.83 -22.98
CA ASP A 563 -4.71 13.19 -23.51
C ASP A 563 -3.36 13.74 -23.04
N TYR A 564 -2.29 13.38 -23.75
CA TYR A 564 -0.92 13.76 -23.38
C TYR A 564 -0.70 15.27 -23.21
N PRO A 565 -1.20 16.16 -24.09
CA PRO A 565 -1.10 17.60 -23.86
C PRO A 565 -1.68 18.04 -22.53
N PHE A 566 -2.86 17.52 -22.19
CA PHE A 566 -3.53 17.88 -20.93
C PHE A 566 -2.78 17.37 -19.70
N VAL A 567 -2.19 16.16 -19.76
CA VAL A 567 -1.33 15.62 -18.69
C VAL A 567 -0.08 16.47 -18.53
N VAL A 568 0.60 16.80 -19.64
CA VAL A 568 1.79 17.69 -19.61
C VAL A 568 1.47 19.03 -18.96
N ARG A 569 0.35 19.67 -19.34
CA ARG A 569 -0.09 20.94 -18.73
C ARG A 569 -0.24 20.83 -17.22
N ASN A 570 -0.91 19.77 -16.74
CA ASN A 570 -1.11 19.52 -15.32
C ASN A 570 0.24 19.35 -14.58
N ARG A 571 1.14 18.52 -15.11
CA ARG A 571 2.43 18.26 -14.46
C ARG A 571 3.34 19.50 -14.50
N LEU A 572 3.29 20.25 -15.57
CA LEU A 572 3.98 21.55 -15.64
C LEU A 572 3.42 22.56 -14.64
N PHE A 573 2.10 22.58 -14.45
CA PHE A 573 1.47 23.42 -13.43
C PHE A 573 1.89 23.02 -12.01
N ASP A 574 1.97 21.74 -11.69
CA ASP A 574 2.45 21.27 -10.38
C ASP A 574 3.90 21.72 -10.11
N VAL A 575 4.76 21.65 -11.14
CA VAL A 575 6.14 22.16 -11.04
C VAL A 575 6.15 23.68 -10.85
N LEU A 576 5.26 24.41 -11.50
CA LEU A 576 5.17 25.87 -11.38
C LEU A 576 4.80 26.30 -9.95
N ILE A 577 3.83 25.66 -9.34
CA ILE A 577 3.41 25.92 -7.95
C ILE A 577 4.30 25.23 -6.90
N GLY A 578 5.21 24.34 -7.34
CA GLY A 578 6.15 23.63 -6.47
C GLY A 578 5.54 22.53 -5.64
N ASP A 579 4.46 21.94 -6.11
CA ASP A 579 3.81 20.79 -5.46
C ASP A 579 4.60 19.51 -5.76
N TRP A 580 5.29 19.00 -4.76
CA TRP A 580 6.15 17.83 -4.87
C TRP A 580 5.43 16.50 -4.57
N ASP A 581 4.24 16.53 -3.94
CA ASP A 581 3.55 15.34 -3.47
C ASP A 581 2.50 14.86 -4.49
N ARG A 582 2.94 14.53 -5.70
CA ARG A 582 2.09 14.20 -6.85
C ARG A 582 2.14 12.72 -7.21
N HIS A 583 1.92 11.83 -6.22
CA HIS A 583 1.77 10.39 -6.43
C HIS A 583 0.38 10.03 -7.00
N ASP A 584 0.17 8.78 -7.38
CA ASP A 584 -1.03 8.31 -8.09
C ASP A 584 -2.36 8.64 -7.40
N ASP A 585 -2.42 8.55 -6.08
CA ASP A 585 -3.65 8.82 -5.32
C ASP A 585 -4.10 10.30 -5.37
N GLN A 586 -3.19 11.20 -5.75
CA GLN A 586 -3.48 12.62 -5.91
C GLN A 586 -4.24 12.93 -7.21
N TRP A 587 -4.65 11.91 -7.94
CA TRP A 587 -5.31 12.05 -9.23
C TRP A 587 -6.62 11.28 -9.32
N ARG A 588 -7.56 11.86 -10.05
CA ARG A 588 -8.69 11.20 -10.67
C ARG A 588 -8.65 11.49 -12.16
N TRP A 589 -9.45 10.78 -12.93
CA TRP A 589 -9.41 10.87 -14.37
C TRP A 589 -10.80 11.00 -14.96
N SER A 590 -11.01 12.08 -15.73
CA SER A 590 -12.20 12.26 -16.54
C SER A 590 -12.10 11.40 -17.80
N GLU A 591 -13.04 10.50 -17.98
CA GLU A 591 -13.24 9.73 -19.20
C GLU A 591 -14.08 10.58 -20.17
N ILE A 592 -13.49 11.02 -21.27
CA ILE A 592 -14.08 11.91 -22.26
C ILE A 592 -14.34 11.13 -23.55
N ASP A 593 -15.62 10.93 -23.89
CA ASP A 593 -16.03 10.28 -25.13
C ASP A 593 -15.74 11.19 -26.33
N SER A 594 -14.99 10.69 -27.33
CA SER A 594 -14.78 11.37 -28.62
C SER A 594 -15.24 10.52 -29.82
N GLY A 595 -16.04 9.49 -29.59
CA GLY A 595 -16.72 8.65 -30.56
C GLY A 595 -15.95 7.36 -30.90
N GLU A 596 -14.76 7.42 -31.48
CA GLU A 596 -13.94 6.24 -31.77
C GLU A 596 -12.94 5.91 -30.66
N VAL A 597 -12.62 6.90 -29.82
CA VAL A 597 -11.61 6.80 -28.76
C VAL A 597 -12.10 7.52 -27.51
N ASP A 598 -11.96 6.91 -26.37
CA ASP A 598 -12.16 7.53 -25.06
C ASP A 598 -10.83 8.12 -24.56
N TYR A 599 -10.84 9.44 -24.25
CA TYR A 599 -9.65 10.12 -23.76
C TYR A 599 -9.70 10.33 -22.26
N TYR A 600 -8.60 10.06 -21.59
CA TYR A 600 -8.44 10.28 -20.16
C TYR A 600 -7.70 11.59 -19.88
N ARG A 601 -8.34 12.47 -19.08
CA ARG A 601 -7.80 13.75 -18.60
C ARG A 601 -7.70 13.77 -17.08
N PRO A 602 -6.53 14.10 -16.50
CA PRO A 602 -6.37 14.08 -15.05
C PRO A 602 -7.10 15.22 -14.35
N ILE A 603 -7.71 14.90 -13.21
CA ILE A 603 -8.26 15.83 -12.22
C ILE A 603 -7.32 15.77 -11.01
N PRO A 604 -6.48 16.77 -10.77
CA PRO A 604 -5.64 16.83 -9.58
C PRO A 604 -6.46 17.15 -8.33
N ARG A 605 -6.09 16.52 -7.22
CA ARG A 605 -6.65 16.75 -5.89
C ARG A 605 -5.53 17.07 -4.92
N ASP A 606 -5.87 17.56 -3.73
CA ASP A 606 -4.99 17.69 -2.57
C ASP A 606 -3.67 18.44 -2.86
N ARG A 607 -3.78 19.69 -3.29
CA ARG A 607 -2.61 20.56 -3.57
C ARG A 607 -2.11 21.29 -2.33
N ASP A 608 -2.07 20.61 -1.18
CA ASP A 608 -1.65 21.19 0.09
C ASP A 608 -0.14 21.43 0.18
N GLN A 609 0.67 20.76 -0.66
CA GLN A 609 2.12 20.92 -0.71
C GLN A 609 2.60 22.05 -1.66
N ALA A 610 1.67 22.74 -2.35
CA ALA A 610 2.00 23.89 -3.16
C ALA A 610 2.67 24.98 -2.30
N PHE A 611 3.68 25.64 -2.87
CA PHE A 611 4.43 26.73 -2.22
C PHE A 611 5.11 26.33 -0.89
N SER A 612 5.29 25.05 -0.60
CA SER A 612 5.87 24.57 0.65
C SER A 612 7.26 25.15 0.94
N ASN A 613 7.57 25.41 2.22
CA ASN A 613 8.83 26.03 2.64
C ASN A 613 9.56 25.15 3.66
N TYR A 614 10.18 24.08 3.18
CA TYR A 614 11.03 23.19 3.97
C TYR A 614 12.44 23.77 4.10
N ASP A 615 12.62 24.76 4.97
CA ASP A 615 13.89 25.41 5.28
C ASP A 615 14.48 24.92 6.61
N GLY A 616 15.64 25.43 7.03
CA GLY A 616 16.33 25.06 8.28
C GLY A 616 17.61 24.27 8.06
N LEU A 617 18.63 24.56 8.90
CA LEU A 617 19.98 23.98 8.75
C LEU A 617 19.99 22.45 8.87
N ILE A 618 19.24 21.88 9.82
CA ILE A 618 19.21 20.43 10.05
C ILE A 618 18.55 19.72 8.88
N LEU A 619 17.45 20.26 8.36
CA LEU A 619 16.79 19.71 7.19
C LEU A 619 17.66 19.82 5.93
N GLU A 620 18.36 20.94 5.74
CA GLU A 620 19.30 21.09 4.61
C GLU A 620 20.46 20.08 4.67
N LEU A 621 20.97 19.76 5.88
CA LEU A 621 21.93 18.69 6.07
C LEU A 621 21.32 17.31 5.80
N ALA A 622 20.09 17.08 6.31
CA ALA A 622 19.37 15.82 6.10
C ALA A 622 19.03 15.56 4.62
N LYS A 623 18.78 16.59 3.81
CA LYS A 623 18.63 16.48 2.35
C LYS A 623 19.89 15.90 1.67
N GLY A 624 21.04 15.91 2.33
CA GLY A 624 22.22 15.18 1.90
C GLY A 624 22.07 13.65 1.95
N THR A 625 21.06 13.07 2.59
CA THR A 625 20.99 11.64 2.89
C THR A 625 20.21 10.82 1.84
N THR A 626 18.88 10.88 1.81
CA THR A 626 18.02 10.03 1.00
C THR A 626 17.14 10.81 0.02
N PRO A 627 16.67 10.18 -1.06
CA PRO A 627 15.71 10.79 -1.99
C PRO A 627 14.45 11.32 -1.31
N ASP A 628 13.92 10.59 -0.33
CA ASP A 628 12.69 10.97 0.38
C ASP A 628 12.81 12.27 1.19
N ILE A 629 14.01 12.62 1.61
CA ILE A 629 14.26 13.92 2.27
C ILE A 629 14.65 14.98 1.25
N LYS A 630 15.32 14.62 0.14
CA LYS A 630 15.72 15.57 -0.92
C LYS A 630 14.53 16.26 -1.59
N LYS A 631 13.36 15.60 -1.66
CA LYS A 631 12.12 16.16 -2.21
C LYS A 631 11.53 17.30 -1.37
N LEU A 632 11.80 17.36 -0.07
CA LEU A 632 11.30 18.37 0.85
C LEU A 632 12.07 19.69 0.61
N LYS A 633 11.56 20.55 -0.26
CA LYS A 633 12.24 21.76 -0.72
C LYS A 633 11.52 23.02 -0.26
N ALA A 634 12.26 24.10 -0.10
CA ALA A 634 11.69 25.42 0.05
C ALA A 634 11.29 25.98 -1.34
N TYR A 635 10.08 26.53 -1.48
CA TYR A 635 9.61 27.14 -2.71
C TYR A 635 10.48 28.37 -3.11
N ARG A 636 10.95 28.35 -4.35
CA ARG A 636 11.86 29.40 -4.88
C ARG A 636 11.39 29.86 -6.25
N GLY A 637 11.84 31.04 -6.67
CA GLY A 637 11.61 31.60 -8.02
C GLY A 637 12.35 30.87 -9.14
N ASP A 638 13.36 30.08 -8.82
CA ASP A 638 14.08 29.17 -9.73
C ASP A 638 14.00 27.73 -9.25
N GLU A 639 14.21 26.79 -10.14
CA GLU A 639 14.25 25.36 -9.81
C GLU A 639 15.51 24.71 -10.38
N ASN A 640 16.48 24.44 -9.49
CA ASN A 640 17.80 23.93 -9.87
C ASN A 640 17.98 22.42 -9.72
N ARG A 641 17.11 21.76 -8.98
CA ARG A 641 17.13 20.30 -8.73
C ARG A 641 15.74 19.74 -8.94
N LEU A 642 15.26 19.86 -10.16
CA LEU A 642 13.91 19.50 -10.57
C LEU A 642 13.61 18.01 -10.33
N GLU A 643 14.62 17.15 -10.48
CA GLU A 643 14.51 15.71 -10.26
C GLU A 643 13.93 15.37 -8.88
N TRP A 644 14.26 16.15 -7.85
CA TRP A 644 13.72 15.91 -6.50
C TRP A 644 12.33 16.50 -6.30
N LEU A 645 11.97 17.56 -7.00
CA LEU A 645 10.62 18.12 -6.96
C LEU A 645 9.60 17.15 -7.56
N VAL A 646 9.96 16.44 -8.64
CA VAL A 646 9.08 15.50 -9.33
C VAL A 646 9.22 14.05 -8.85
N TYR A 647 10.05 13.79 -7.83
CA TYR A 647 10.41 12.45 -7.39
C TYR A 647 9.20 11.60 -6.99
N ASN A 648 8.23 12.15 -6.24
CA ASN A 648 7.03 11.40 -5.85
C ASN A 648 6.15 11.05 -7.04
N GLY A 649 6.13 11.88 -8.07
CA GLY A 649 5.37 11.64 -9.31
C GLY A 649 6.10 10.77 -10.35
N ARG A 650 7.32 10.27 -10.08
CA ARG A 650 8.16 9.61 -11.11
C ARG A 650 7.49 8.43 -11.80
N HIS A 651 6.70 7.62 -11.08
CA HIS A 651 5.96 6.48 -11.65
C HIS A 651 4.77 6.95 -12.50
N PHE A 652 4.05 7.97 -12.02
CA PHE A 652 3.00 8.64 -12.79
C PHE A 652 3.57 9.24 -14.08
N ASP A 653 4.64 10.00 -13.97
CA ASP A 653 5.27 10.70 -15.09
C ASP A 653 5.77 9.73 -16.18
N ARG A 654 6.42 8.63 -15.78
CA ARG A 654 6.87 7.58 -16.69
C ARG A 654 5.72 6.91 -17.43
N THR A 655 4.60 6.70 -16.77
CA THR A 655 3.41 6.07 -17.34
C THR A 655 2.68 7.01 -18.30
N PHE A 656 2.40 8.25 -17.86
CA PHE A 656 1.42 9.12 -18.51
C PHE A 656 2.01 10.28 -19.33
N LEU A 657 3.34 10.41 -19.43
CA LEU A 657 4.01 11.43 -20.25
C LEU A 657 4.81 10.84 -21.42
N SER A 658 4.86 9.51 -21.55
CA SER A 658 5.72 8.81 -22.54
C SER A 658 5.42 9.17 -23.99
N GLY A 659 4.18 9.52 -24.33
CA GLY A 659 3.75 9.88 -25.69
C GLY A 659 4.03 11.32 -26.10
N ALA A 660 4.35 12.22 -25.17
CA ALA A 660 4.54 13.65 -25.46
C ALA A 660 5.99 13.95 -25.85
N ASP A 661 6.19 14.56 -27.02
CA ASP A 661 7.47 15.10 -27.49
C ASP A 661 7.66 16.57 -27.11
N TRP A 662 8.84 17.13 -27.39
CA TRP A 662 9.15 18.51 -27.01
C TRP A 662 8.16 19.55 -27.54
N PRO A 663 7.69 19.52 -28.79
CA PRO A 663 6.69 20.48 -29.29
C PRO A 663 5.43 20.56 -28.41
N VAL A 664 4.95 19.44 -27.88
CA VAL A 664 3.80 19.39 -26.97
C VAL A 664 4.16 20.08 -25.64
N TRP A 665 5.32 19.74 -25.05
CA TRP A 665 5.78 20.37 -23.82
C TRP A 665 5.99 21.85 -23.96
N GLU A 666 6.58 22.30 -25.08
CA GLU A 666 6.80 23.73 -25.37
C GLU A 666 5.48 24.48 -25.50
N ALA A 667 4.49 23.89 -26.19
CA ALA A 667 3.18 24.51 -26.35
C ALA A 667 2.47 24.68 -25.00
N GLU A 668 2.49 23.68 -24.16
CA GLU A 668 1.83 23.72 -22.85
C GLU A 668 2.57 24.63 -21.85
N ALA A 669 3.89 24.68 -21.89
CA ALA A 669 4.66 25.64 -21.08
C ALA A 669 4.37 27.10 -21.50
N ARG A 670 4.27 27.37 -22.80
CA ARG A 670 3.90 28.68 -23.33
C ARG A 670 2.48 29.06 -22.94
N HIS A 671 1.54 28.13 -23.05
CA HIS A 671 0.16 28.32 -22.61
C HIS A 671 0.10 28.77 -21.14
N LEU A 672 0.80 28.08 -20.23
CA LEU A 672 0.83 28.45 -18.83
C LEU A 672 1.46 29.84 -18.58
N GLN A 673 2.53 30.20 -19.31
CA GLN A 673 3.13 31.54 -19.22
C GLN A 673 2.16 32.65 -19.65
N GLU A 674 1.37 32.41 -20.69
CA GLU A 674 0.43 33.38 -21.25
C GLU A 674 -0.83 33.54 -20.41
N GLN A 675 -1.34 32.44 -19.83
CA GLN A 675 -2.56 32.47 -19.03
C GLN A 675 -2.35 32.99 -17.61
N LEU A 676 -1.20 32.70 -17.00
CA LEU A 676 -0.90 33.10 -15.63
C LEU A 676 -0.24 34.48 -15.59
N THR A 677 -1.02 35.50 -15.95
CA THR A 677 -0.56 36.91 -15.93
C THR A 677 -0.27 37.39 -14.50
N ASP A 678 0.38 38.52 -14.36
CA ASP A 678 0.63 39.14 -13.06
C ASP A 678 -0.64 39.42 -12.28
N GLU A 679 -1.69 39.86 -12.97
CA GLU A 679 -3.00 40.14 -12.40
C GLU A 679 -3.69 38.87 -11.91
N VAL A 680 -3.67 37.78 -12.70
CA VAL A 680 -4.23 36.48 -12.34
C VAL A 680 -3.54 35.95 -11.08
N ILE A 681 -2.20 36.00 -11.05
CA ILE A 681 -1.43 35.52 -9.90
C ILE A 681 -1.78 36.33 -8.64
N GLU A 682 -1.79 37.68 -8.72
CA GLU A 682 -2.11 38.52 -7.56
C GLU A 682 -3.52 38.33 -7.04
N GLN A 683 -4.50 38.21 -7.95
CA GLN A 683 -5.91 38.04 -7.59
C GLN A 683 -6.17 36.68 -6.94
N ALA A 684 -5.53 35.60 -7.40
CA ALA A 684 -5.69 34.27 -6.82
C ALA A 684 -5.39 34.24 -5.31
N PHE A 685 -4.35 34.95 -4.86
CA PHE A 685 -4.04 35.07 -3.43
C PHE A 685 -4.93 36.08 -2.72
N LYS A 686 -5.19 37.22 -3.33
CA LYS A 686 -5.95 38.33 -2.73
C LYS A 686 -7.41 37.95 -2.47
N ASN A 687 -8.02 37.19 -3.37
CA ASN A 687 -9.41 36.77 -3.26
C ASN A 687 -9.61 35.68 -2.20
N ASN A 688 -8.60 34.86 -2.00
CA ASN A 688 -8.77 33.59 -1.28
C ASN A 688 -8.09 33.58 0.10
N TRP A 689 -7.09 34.43 0.33
CA TRP A 689 -6.40 34.41 1.61
C TRP A 689 -6.92 35.46 2.57
N PRO A 690 -7.15 35.10 3.86
CA PRO A 690 -7.48 36.09 4.88
C PRO A 690 -6.43 37.18 4.98
N GLY A 691 -6.86 38.43 5.19
CA GLY A 691 -5.97 39.60 5.20
C GLY A 691 -4.68 39.45 6.04
N PRO A 692 -4.74 38.94 7.29
CA PRO A 692 -3.54 38.75 8.08
C PRO A 692 -2.55 37.75 7.45
N VAL A 693 -3.04 36.64 6.90
CA VAL A 693 -2.23 35.59 6.24
C VAL A 693 -1.66 36.09 4.91
N TYR A 694 -2.47 36.81 4.14
CA TYR A 694 -2.01 37.45 2.90
C TYR A 694 -0.81 38.37 3.15
N GLN A 695 -0.91 39.24 4.16
CA GLN A 695 0.19 40.17 4.49
C GLN A 695 1.48 39.47 4.91
N LEU A 696 1.37 38.33 5.57
CA LEU A 696 2.52 37.55 6.06
C LEU A 696 3.28 36.84 4.95
N ASN A 697 2.60 36.23 4.00
CA ASN A 697 3.24 35.28 3.09
C ASN A 697 2.99 35.53 1.60
N ALA A 698 1.84 36.11 1.20
CA ALA A 698 1.49 36.23 -0.21
C ALA A 698 2.51 37.07 -1.03
N PRO A 699 3.03 38.22 -0.57
CA PRO A 699 3.95 38.99 -1.37
C PRO A 699 5.22 38.23 -1.79
N ASP A 700 5.81 37.46 -0.89
CA ASP A 700 7.00 36.64 -1.16
C ASP A 700 6.69 35.51 -2.14
N ILE A 701 5.57 34.79 -1.92
CA ILE A 701 5.14 33.68 -2.79
C ILE A 701 4.80 34.17 -4.19
N ILE A 702 4.05 35.29 -4.31
CA ILE A 702 3.70 35.93 -5.59
C ILE A 702 4.96 36.29 -6.36
N GLN A 703 5.94 36.93 -5.69
CA GLN A 703 7.21 37.30 -6.33
C GLN A 703 7.95 36.08 -6.88
N LYS A 704 8.02 35.03 -6.08
CA LYS A 704 8.67 33.76 -6.48
C LYS A 704 7.93 33.08 -7.62
N LEU A 705 6.59 33.05 -7.58
CA LEU A 705 5.77 32.48 -8.64
C LEU A 705 5.93 33.22 -9.98
N LYS A 706 5.91 34.55 -9.96
CA LYS A 706 6.18 35.36 -11.15
C LYS A 706 7.57 35.08 -11.72
N ALA A 707 8.60 35.08 -10.89
CA ALA A 707 9.96 34.76 -11.31
C ALA A 707 10.09 33.36 -11.92
N ARG A 708 9.39 32.37 -11.33
CA ARG A 708 9.36 30.99 -11.84
C ARG A 708 8.61 30.89 -13.18
N ARG A 709 7.46 31.58 -13.32
CA ARG A 709 6.72 31.69 -14.58
C ARG A 709 7.58 32.31 -15.68
N ASP A 710 8.29 33.40 -15.39
CA ASP A 710 9.14 34.12 -16.38
C ASP A 710 10.29 33.23 -16.90
N ASN A 711 10.83 32.33 -16.04
CA ASN A 711 11.86 31.34 -16.41
C ASN A 711 11.29 29.99 -16.83
N PHE A 712 9.97 29.88 -17.00
CA PHE A 712 9.30 28.59 -17.03
C PHE A 712 9.66 27.71 -18.22
N MET A 713 9.93 28.31 -19.39
CA MET A 713 10.36 27.55 -20.57
C MET A 713 11.65 26.75 -20.32
N ASN A 714 12.60 27.30 -19.56
CA ASN A 714 13.83 26.59 -19.19
C ASN A 714 13.55 25.46 -18.21
N ILE A 715 12.60 25.65 -17.29
CA ILE A 715 12.20 24.63 -16.32
C ILE A 715 11.50 23.48 -17.05
N ALA A 716 10.57 23.78 -17.95
CA ALA A 716 9.87 22.82 -18.77
C ALA A 716 10.82 22.00 -19.64
N ARG A 717 11.85 22.66 -20.24
CA ARG A 717 12.87 21.97 -21.03
C ARG A 717 13.67 20.97 -20.18
N LYS A 718 14.09 21.35 -18.99
CA LYS A 718 14.80 20.45 -18.05
C LYS A 718 13.91 19.25 -17.64
N TYR A 719 12.61 19.50 -17.43
CA TYR A 719 11.69 18.43 -17.07
C TYR A 719 11.49 17.44 -18.22
N TYR A 720 11.26 17.96 -19.41
CA TYR A 720 11.19 17.16 -20.62
C TYR A 720 12.45 16.29 -20.80
N GLU A 721 13.65 16.89 -20.69
CA GLU A 721 14.92 16.19 -20.84
C GLU A 721 15.11 15.09 -19.78
N LEU A 722 14.66 15.33 -18.54
CA LEU A 722 14.67 14.31 -17.49
C LEU A 722 13.77 13.11 -17.86
N MET A 723 12.57 13.35 -18.41
CA MET A 723 11.64 12.30 -18.82
C MET A 723 12.04 11.65 -20.15
N ALA A 724 12.56 12.40 -21.10
CA ALA A 724 12.93 11.93 -22.41
C ALA A 724 14.19 11.03 -22.41
N LYS A 725 15.03 11.12 -21.37
CA LYS A 725 16.30 10.37 -21.30
C LYS A 725 16.10 8.86 -21.38
N GLU A 726 15.10 8.33 -20.71
CA GLU A 726 14.68 6.93 -20.71
C GLU A 726 13.17 6.89 -20.81
N VAL A 727 12.63 6.18 -21.80
CA VAL A 727 11.18 6.18 -22.08
C VAL A 727 10.66 4.76 -22.16
N ASP A 728 9.54 4.52 -21.47
CA ASP A 728 8.80 3.27 -21.57
C ASP A 728 7.57 3.44 -22.46
N ILE A 729 7.39 2.51 -23.36
CA ILE A 729 6.22 2.39 -24.22
C ILE A 729 5.55 1.08 -23.85
N VAL A 730 4.38 1.18 -23.27
CA VAL A 730 3.64 0.03 -22.75
C VAL A 730 2.47 -0.26 -23.67
N GLY A 731 2.35 -1.50 -24.09
CA GLY A 731 1.25 -2.01 -24.88
C GLY A 731 0.00 -2.34 -24.08
N THR A 732 -0.83 -3.18 -24.64
CA THR A 732 -2.10 -3.60 -24.04
C THR A 732 -2.09 -5.08 -23.64
N PHE A 733 -3.18 -5.56 -23.07
CA PHE A 733 -3.40 -6.98 -22.84
C PHE A 733 -3.94 -7.71 -24.08
N LYS A 734 -4.14 -6.96 -25.18
CA LYS A 734 -4.48 -7.47 -26.49
C LYS A 734 -3.23 -7.52 -27.36
N ARG A 735 -3.39 -8.04 -28.55
CA ARG A 735 -2.30 -8.18 -29.51
C ARG A 735 -1.87 -6.83 -30.09
N ASP A 736 -0.61 -6.46 -29.89
CA ASP A 736 0.00 -5.22 -30.34
C ASP A 736 0.97 -5.41 -31.49
N LEU A 737 1.05 -4.40 -32.35
CA LEU A 737 2.11 -4.30 -33.38
C LEU A 737 2.97 -3.06 -33.15
N PHE A 738 4.17 -3.25 -32.65
CA PHE A 738 5.18 -2.20 -32.52
C PHE A 738 6.06 -2.10 -33.76
N VAL A 739 6.01 -0.96 -34.44
CA VAL A 739 6.86 -0.67 -35.61
C VAL A 739 7.97 0.29 -35.20
N ILE A 740 9.20 -0.21 -35.14
CA ILE A 740 10.40 0.48 -34.71
C ILE A 740 11.25 0.82 -35.94
N GLU A 741 11.27 2.09 -36.35
CA GLU A 741 12.01 2.58 -37.50
C GLU A 741 13.29 3.29 -37.04
N ARG A 742 14.44 2.74 -37.45
CA ARG A 742 15.75 3.28 -37.10
C ARG A 742 16.32 4.08 -38.30
N MET A 743 16.83 5.28 -37.99
CA MET A 743 17.36 6.20 -38.98
C MET A 743 18.88 6.30 -38.91
N GLU A 744 19.53 6.66 -40.02
CA GLU A 744 21.01 6.70 -40.13
C GLU A 744 21.68 7.69 -39.15
N ASP A 745 20.99 8.76 -38.82
CA ASP A 745 21.44 9.82 -37.93
C ASP A 745 21.26 9.46 -36.43
N GLY A 746 20.67 8.31 -36.11
CA GLY A 746 20.45 7.85 -34.73
C GLY A 746 19.01 8.00 -34.25
N ARG A 747 18.19 8.82 -34.93
CA ARG A 747 16.76 8.92 -34.57
C ARG A 747 16.06 7.58 -34.68
N THR A 748 15.08 7.39 -33.81
CA THR A 748 14.23 6.17 -33.79
C THR A 748 12.78 6.59 -33.69
N ARG A 749 11.93 6.16 -34.60
CA ARG A 749 10.48 6.36 -34.54
C ARG A 749 9.82 5.08 -34.09
N ILE A 750 8.93 5.16 -33.11
CA ILE A 750 8.13 4.03 -32.67
C ILE A 750 6.67 4.35 -32.83
N ARG A 751 5.95 3.42 -33.44
CA ARG A 751 4.51 3.44 -33.61
C ARG A 751 3.93 2.15 -33.09
N ALA A 752 2.85 2.24 -32.33
CA ALA A 752 2.10 1.09 -31.89
C ALA A 752 0.69 1.10 -32.47
N TYR A 753 0.22 -0.09 -32.81
CA TYR A 753 -1.07 -0.30 -33.43
C TYR A 753 -1.76 -1.51 -32.80
N ASP A 754 -3.09 -1.43 -32.69
CA ASP A 754 -3.94 -2.62 -32.65
C ASP A 754 -3.67 -3.48 -33.91
N THR A 755 -3.70 -4.79 -33.71
CA THR A 755 -3.44 -5.69 -34.83
C THR A 755 -4.23 -6.99 -34.75
N ASN A 756 -4.67 -7.47 -35.90
CA ASN A 756 -5.36 -8.76 -36.01
C ASN A 756 -4.38 -9.94 -36.11
N SER A 757 -4.92 -11.16 -36.20
CA SER A 757 -4.14 -12.41 -36.28
C SER A 757 -3.21 -12.50 -37.50
N LYS A 758 -3.38 -11.63 -38.50
CA LYS A 758 -2.52 -11.54 -39.69
C LYS A 758 -1.45 -10.46 -39.56
N SER A 759 -1.32 -9.80 -38.39
CA SER A 759 -0.42 -8.66 -38.15
C SER A 759 -0.67 -7.48 -39.08
N GLU A 760 -1.93 -7.26 -39.47
CA GLU A 760 -2.39 -6.08 -40.20
C GLU A 760 -2.68 -4.95 -39.20
N LYS A 761 -2.34 -3.72 -39.58
CA LYS A 761 -2.53 -2.53 -38.72
C LYS A 761 -3.99 -2.15 -38.70
N GLU A 762 -4.46 -1.90 -37.46
CA GLU A 762 -5.78 -1.36 -37.21
C GLU A 762 -5.65 0.02 -36.54
N LEU A 763 -6.18 0.26 -35.35
CA LEU A 763 -6.09 1.54 -34.64
C LEU A 763 -4.65 1.86 -34.21
N LYS A 764 -4.20 3.08 -34.48
CA LYS A 764 -2.88 3.56 -34.00
C LYS A 764 -3.05 4.25 -32.64
N PHE A 765 -2.40 3.73 -31.60
CA PHE A 765 -2.49 4.29 -30.26
C PHE A 765 -1.20 4.97 -29.77
N TYR A 766 -0.07 4.82 -30.49
CA TYR A 766 1.19 5.48 -30.16
C TYR A 766 1.98 5.90 -31.42
N ASP A 767 2.60 7.09 -31.40
CA ASP A 767 3.49 7.56 -32.48
C ASP A 767 4.44 8.65 -31.98
N ARG A 768 5.73 8.34 -31.85
CA ARG A 768 6.74 9.31 -31.43
C ARG A 768 8.08 9.07 -32.09
N THR A 769 8.79 10.18 -32.44
CA THR A 769 10.17 10.15 -32.93
C THR A 769 11.12 10.62 -31.84
N PHE A 770 12.08 9.78 -31.51
CA PHE A 770 13.09 10.03 -30.48
C PHE A 770 14.40 10.54 -31.08
N LEU A 771 15.00 11.51 -30.41
CA LEU A 771 16.26 12.13 -30.80
C LEU A 771 17.40 11.57 -29.94
N PRO A 772 18.54 11.16 -30.53
CA PRO A 772 19.63 10.56 -29.75
C PRO A 772 20.33 11.53 -28.79
N GLU A 773 20.12 12.84 -28.95
CA GLU A 773 20.59 13.89 -28.06
C GLU A 773 19.76 13.97 -26.76
N GLU A 774 18.49 13.51 -26.81
CA GLU A 774 17.52 13.58 -25.72
C GLU A 774 17.29 12.22 -25.08
N THR A 775 17.26 11.15 -25.89
CA THR A 775 16.87 9.80 -25.46
C THR A 775 18.04 8.82 -25.58
N HIS A 776 18.40 8.21 -24.48
CA HIS A 776 19.46 7.20 -24.43
C HIS A 776 18.91 5.78 -24.54
N GLU A 777 17.73 5.53 -24.00
CA GLU A 777 17.12 4.21 -23.92
C GLU A 777 15.60 4.28 -24.07
N ILE A 778 15.05 3.32 -24.79
CA ILE A 778 13.60 3.11 -24.93
C ILE A 778 13.33 1.64 -24.57
N ALA A 779 12.36 1.40 -23.68
CA ALA A 779 11.85 0.07 -23.42
C ALA A 779 10.42 -0.04 -23.98
N VAL A 780 10.16 -1.09 -24.75
CA VAL A 780 8.85 -1.39 -25.35
C VAL A 780 8.36 -2.70 -24.77
N TYR A 781 7.18 -2.67 -24.15
CA TYR A 781 6.58 -3.81 -23.44
C TYR A 781 5.31 -4.28 -24.14
N GLY A 782 5.24 -5.57 -24.50
CA GLY A 782 4.06 -6.20 -25.09
C GLY A 782 2.95 -6.45 -24.08
N LEU A 783 3.27 -6.87 -22.88
CA LEU A 783 2.41 -7.26 -21.78
C LEU A 783 1.82 -8.67 -21.89
N MET A 784 0.75 -8.85 -22.63
CA MET A 784 0.05 -10.14 -22.80
C MET A 784 -0.32 -10.39 -24.26
N ASP A 785 -0.80 -11.61 -24.55
CA ASP A 785 -1.19 -12.08 -25.89
C ASP A 785 0.03 -12.27 -26.81
N GLN A 786 -0.17 -12.20 -28.11
CA GLN A 786 0.85 -12.45 -29.15
C GLN A 786 1.27 -11.15 -29.82
N ASP A 787 2.29 -10.50 -29.28
CA ASP A 787 2.78 -9.21 -29.74
C ASP A 787 3.77 -9.33 -30.91
N VAL A 788 3.82 -8.29 -31.75
CA VAL A 788 4.71 -8.23 -32.89
C VAL A 788 5.65 -7.03 -32.78
N PHE A 789 6.94 -7.30 -32.65
CA PHE A 789 7.99 -6.27 -32.71
C PHE A 789 8.62 -6.27 -34.09
N ARG A 790 8.27 -5.29 -34.93
CA ARG A 790 8.78 -5.12 -36.29
C ARG A 790 9.82 -4.00 -36.36
N VAL A 791 11.10 -4.36 -36.47
CA VAL A 791 12.22 -3.43 -36.47
C VAL A 791 12.79 -3.29 -37.86
N LYS A 792 12.90 -2.06 -38.37
CA LYS A 792 13.43 -1.78 -39.71
C LYS A 792 14.35 -0.55 -39.76
N GLY A 793 15.04 -0.37 -40.88
CA GLY A 793 15.93 0.75 -41.11
C GLY A 793 17.36 0.55 -40.61
N THR A 794 18.18 1.57 -40.70
CA THR A 794 19.62 1.48 -40.43
C THR A 794 20.02 2.60 -39.49
N CYS A 795 20.67 2.25 -38.37
CA CYS A 795 21.32 3.22 -37.51
C CYS A 795 22.85 3.10 -37.62
N LYS A 796 23.53 4.17 -38.05
CA LYS A 796 24.98 4.20 -38.26
C LYS A 796 25.74 4.81 -37.10
N ARG A 797 25.18 5.81 -36.38
CA ARG A 797 25.83 6.53 -35.26
C ARG A 797 24.79 6.96 -34.24
N ASN A 798 25.26 7.12 -33.01
CA ASN A 798 24.45 7.59 -31.87
C ASN A 798 23.14 6.80 -31.70
N CYS A 799 23.21 5.49 -31.88
CA CYS A 799 22.02 4.64 -31.87
C CYS A 799 21.41 4.61 -30.47
N ILE A 800 20.15 5.02 -30.37
CA ILE A 800 19.36 4.86 -29.16
C ILE A 800 19.26 3.36 -28.84
N LYS A 801 19.44 3.00 -27.56
CA LYS A 801 19.23 1.64 -27.11
C LYS A 801 17.74 1.33 -27.04
N VAL A 802 17.29 0.29 -27.72
CA VAL A 802 15.91 -0.16 -27.68
C VAL A 802 15.84 -1.55 -27.05
N ARG A 803 15.06 -1.68 -26.00
CA ARG A 803 14.72 -2.94 -25.34
C ARG A 803 13.30 -3.29 -25.74
N MET A 804 13.08 -4.50 -26.19
CA MET A 804 11.78 -5.08 -26.49
C MET A 804 11.54 -6.18 -25.47
N VAL A 805 10.47 -6.13 -24.75
CA VAL A 805 10.09 -7.08 -23.68
C VAL A 805 8.78 -7.70 -24.11
N GLY A 806 8.79 -8.98 -24.46
CA GLY A 806 7.60 -9.66 -25.01
C GLY A 806 6.43 -9.65 -24.04
N GLY A 807 6.65 -10.10 -22.83
CA GLY A 807 5.57 -10.27 -21.86
C GLY A 807 5.12 -11.72 -21.77
N VAL A 808 3.86 -11.95 -21.49
CA VAL A 808 3.28 -13.29 -21.40
C VAL A 808 2.56 -13.61 -22.70
N GLY A 809 3.14 -14.48 -23.53
CA GLY A 809 2.56 -14.84 -24.81
C GLY A 809 3.55 -15.47 -25.75
N GLN A 810 3.10 -15.76 -26.98
CA GLN A 810 3.96 -16.23 -28.07
C GLN A 810 4.30 -15.07 -28.99
N ASP A 811 5.32 -14.31 -28.67
CA ASP A 811 5.66 -13.07 -29.34
C ASP A 811 6.46 -13.28 -30.61
N ILE A 812 6.40 -12.29 -31.50
CA ILE A 812 7.04 -12.29 -32.79
C ILE A 812 8.04 -11.13 -32.86
N LEU A 813 9.31 -11.46 -33.07
CA LEU A 813 10.34 -10.47 -33.42
C LEU A 813 10.67 -10.57 -34.92
N GLU A 814 10.35 -9.54 -35.69
CA GLU A 814 10.73 -9.34 -37.08
C GLU A 814 11.79 -8.23 -37.15
N ASP A 815 13.07 -8.59 -37.20
CA ASP A 815 14.15 -7.61 -37.26
C ASP A 815 14.89 -7.64 -38.62
N GLU A 816 14.56 -6.66 -39.48
CA GLU A 816 15.23 -6.37 -40.76
C GLU A 816 16.21 -5.19 -40.65
N SER A 817 16.44 -4.69 -39.43
CA SER A 817 17.25 -3.49 -39.23
C SER A 817 18.74 -3.76 -39.25
N ASN A 818 19.54 -2.69 -39.41
CA ASN A 818 20.98 -2.74 -39.26
C ASN A 818 21.48 -1.70 -38.29
N GLY A 819 22.33 -2.13 -37.36
CA GLY A 819 22.89 -1.25 -36.31
C GLY A 819 23.03 -1.95 -34.97
N LYS A 820 23.52 -1.20 -34.00
CA LYS A 820 23.72 -1.68 -32.61
C LYS A 820 22.62 -1.16 -31.70
N GLY A 821 22.47 -1.75 -30.49
CA GLY A 821 21.62 -1.23 -29.43
C GLY A 821 20.23 -1.84 -29.31
N LEU A 822 19.97 -2.94 -30.03
CA LEU A 822 18.71 -3.70 -29.88
C LEU A 822 18.90 -4.86 -28.90
N ILE A 823 17.95 -5.01 -27.98
CA ILE A 823 17.90 -6.12 -27.02
C ILE A 823 16.45 -6.60 -26.92
N TYR A 824 16.26 -7.88 -27.14
CA TYR A 824 14.97 -8.54 -26.98
C TYR A 824 14.98 -9.41 -25.70
N TYR A 825 13.95 -9.29 -24.90
CA TYR A 825 13.76 -10.02 -23.65
C TYR A 825 12.51 -10.87 -23.74
N ASP A 826 12.61 -12.14 -23.30
CA ASP A 826 11.49 -13.04 -23.39
C ASP A 826 11.65 -14.30 -22.54
N ALA A 827 10.57 -15.05 -22.33
CA ALA A 827 10.58 -16.29 -21.59
C ALA A 827 11.12 -17.47 -22.43
N LYS A 828 11.79 -18.42 -21.78
CA LYS A 828 12.34 -19.61 -22.45
C LYS A 828 11.30 -20.71 -22.73
N ASN A 829 10.24 -20.73 -21.95
CA ASN A 829 9.18 -21.75 -22.02
C ASN A 829 8.06 -21.41 -22.98
N GLU A 830 8.13 -20.27 -23.65
CA GLU A 830 7.16 -19.80 -24.64
C GLU A 830 7.67 -20.05 -26.06
N GLY A 831 6.76 -20.33 -26.99
CA GLY A 831 7.05 -20.72 -28.37
C GLY A 831 7.30 -19.54 -29.32
N ASN A 832 8.06 -18.53 -28.88
CA ASN A 832 8.24 -17.26 -29.60
C ASN A 832 8.90 -17.40 -30.98
N LEU A 833 8.44 -16.63 -31.94
CA LEU A 833 8.97 -16.61 -33.29
C LEU A 833 10.02 -15.51 -33.46
N LEU A 834 11.27 -15.90 -33.67
CA LEU A 834 12.37 -14.97 -33.84
C LEU A 834 12.87 -15.00 -35.29
N GLN A 835 12.50 -14.02 -36.12
CA GLN A 835 13.02 -13.80 -37.45
C GLN A 835 14.16 -12.76 -37.36
N THR A 836 15.34 -13.21 -37.00
CA THR A 836 16.47 -12.31 -36.83
C THR A 836 17.47 -12.45 -37.96
N GLY A 837 17.53 -11.47 -38.86
CA GLY A 837 18.69 -11.23 -39.73
C GLY A 837 19.73 -10.34 -39.06
N SER A 838 19.58 -9.95 -37.81
CA SER A 838 20.19 -8.80 -37.18
C SER A 838 21.15 -9.10 -36.04
N LYS A 839 21.76 -8.01 -35.57
CA LYS A 839 22.65 -7.94 -34.44
C LYS A 839 21.91 -7.75 -33.09
N ALA A 840 20.59 -7.96 -33.02
CA ALA A 840 19.83 -7.86 -31.77
C ALA A 840 20.33 -8.91 -30.79
N LYS A 841 20.52 -8.47 -29.52
CA LYS A 841 20.86 -9.39 -28.43
C LYS A 841 19.58 -10.00 -27.89
N VAL A 842 19.39 -11.29 -28.09
CA VAL A 842 18.25 -12.03 -27.54
C VAL A 842 18.61 -12.53 -26.14
N LYS A 843 17.82 -12.17 -25.15
CA LYS A 843 17.95 -12.60 -23.76
C LYS A 843 16.68 -13.35 -23.35
N ARG A 844 16.81 -14.63 -23.01
CA ARG A 844 15.70 -15.49 -22.61
C ARG A 844 16.01 -16.15 -21.28
N ARG A 845 15.07 -16.10 -20.34
CA ARG A 845 15.17 -16.75 -19.00
C ARG A 845 13.90 -17.53 -18.71
N PHE A 846 13.96 -18.44 -17.71
CA PHE A 846 12.80 -19.12 -17.14
C PHE A 846 12.12 -18.31 -16.04
N ASP A 847 12.73 -17.23 -15.59
CA ASP A 847 12.25 -16.36 -14.55
C ASP A 847 11.18 -15.42 -15.11
N PRO A 848 9.93 -15.49 -14.65
CA PRO A 848 8.85 -14.61 -15.13
C PRO A 848 9.14 -13.13 -14.89
N ALA A 849 9.75 -12.78 -13.76
CA ALA A 849 10.08 -11.39 -13.43
C ALA A 849 11.02 -10.72 -14.46
N PHE A 850 11.72 -11.52 -15.27
CA PHE A 850 12.59 -11.04 -16.33
C PHE A 850 11.81 -10.47 -17.52
N ASN A 851 10.58 -10.91 -17.75
CA ASN A 851 9.76 -10.65 -18.93
C ASN A 851 8.47 -9.89 -18.66
N ILE A 852 8.29 -9.29 -17.49
CA ILE A 852 7.11 -8.52 -17.14
C ILE A 852 7.42 -7.01 -17.07
N TYR A 853 6.41 -6.19 -17.28
CA TYR A 853 6.42 -4.78 -16.98
C TYR A 853 6.14 -4.57 -15.48
N ASP A 854 7.06 -3.93 -14.79
CA ASP A 854 6.89 -3.49 -13.41
C ASP A 854 6.97 -1.97 -13.37
N ARG A 855 5.81 -1.35 -13.20
CA ARG A 855 5.67 0.10 -13.11
C ARG A 855 6.36 0.70 -11.88
N GLU A 856 6.40 -0.06 -10.79
CA GLU A 856 6.99 0.36 -9.51
C GLU A 856 8.49 0.00 -9.41
N SER A 857 9.08 -0.44 -10.52
CA SER A 857 10.49 -0.83 -10.58
C SER A 857 11.43 0.24 -10.01
N ASN A 858 12.44 -0.20 -9.30
CA ASN A 858 13.55 0.65 -8.84
C ASN A 858 14.31 1.33 -9.97
N ASP A 859 14.14 0.90 -11.22
CA ASP A 859 14.74 1.49 -12.42
C ASP A 859 14.39 2.98 -12.57
N TYR A 860 13.23 3.39 -12.07
CA TYR A 860 12.72 4.77 -12.16
C TYR A 860 13.27 5.70 -11.07
N ASN A 861 14.04 5.19 -10.13
CA ASN A 861 14.70 6.01 -9.14
C ASN A 861 15.85 6.80 -9.78
N PHE A 862 16.07 8.03 -9.29
CA PHE A 862 17.17 8.86 -9.78
C PHE A 862 18.46 8.50 -9.05
N ASN A 863 19.57 8.47 -9.80
CA ASN A 863 20.89 8.30 -9.21
C ASN A 863 21.16 9.42 -8.20
N TYR A 864 21.72 9.08 -7.04
CA TYR A 864 21.96 10.07 -6.00
C TYR A 864 23.22 9.81 -5.20
N THR A 865 23.74 10.91 -4.64
CA THR A 865 24.79 10.87 -3.63
C THR A 865 24.18 11.14 -2.28
N SER A 866 24.50 10.34 -1.28
CA SER A 866 24.26 10.64 0.13
C SER A 866 25.54 11.10 0.81
N LEU A 867 25.40 12.02 1.77
CA LEU A 867 26.51 12.51 2.59
C LEU A 867 26.01 12.68 4.02
N LEU A 868 26.59 11.95 4.95
CA LEU A 868 26.17 11.95 6.34
C LEU A 868 27.38 12.19 7.25
N PRO A 869 27.49 13.34 7.90
CA PRO A 869 28.47 13.56 8.95
C PRO A 869 28.08 12.74 10.18
N ALA A 870 29.06 12.21 10.87
CA ALA A 870 28.90 11.46 12.11
C ALA A 870 29.88 11.98 13.17
N ALA A 871 29.44 11.94 14.41
CA ALA A 871 30.30 12.20 15.55
C ALA A 871 30.07 11.14 16.61
N GLY A 872 31.08 10.76 17.32
CA GLY A 872 31.04 9.79 18.40
C GLY A 872 32.09 10.11 19.46
N PHE A 873 32.08 9.35 20.52
CA PHE A 873 33.08 9.44 21.58
C PHE A 873 33.51 8.05 22.04
N ASN A 874 34.78 7.87 22.15
CA ASN A 874 35.41 6.69 22.74
C ASN A 874 36.46 7.15 23.74
N PRO A 875 36.47 6.66 24.99
CA PRO A 875 37.44 7.09 26.00
C PRO A 875 38.90 6.95 25.59
N ASP A 876 39.22 5.94 24.78
CA ASP A 876 40.59 5.66 24.35
C ASP A 876 41.08 6.55 23.20
N ASP A 877 40.16 6.88 22.27
CA ASP A 877 40.43 7.57 21.02
C ASP A 877 39.91 9.04 21.02
N GLY A 878 39.17 9.43 22.05
CA GLY A 878 38.57 10.77 22.19
C GLY A 878 37.35 10.96 21.32
N ILE A 879 37.16 12.17 20.78
CA ILE A 879 36.05 12.48 19.86
C ILE A 879 36.39 11.87 18.50
N LEU A 880 35.45 11.10 17.97
CA LEU A 880 35.46 10.54 16.62
C LEU A 880 34.65 11.45 15.71
N LEU A 881 35.30 12.02 14.69
CA LEU A 881 34.66 12.77 13.63
C LEU A 881 34.60 11.91 12.38
N GLY A 882 33.39 11.70 11.85
CA GLY A 882 33.15 10.80 10.72
C GLY A 882 32.45 11.50 9.56
N LEU A 883 32.66 10.95 8.37
CA LEU A 883 31.91 11.31 7.16
C LEU A 883 31.63 10.02 6.38
N SER A 884 30.33 9.75 6.16
CA SER A 884 29.88 8.68 5.28
C SER A 884 29.38 9.29 3.98
N ALA A 885 29.91 8.85 2.84
CA ALA A 885 29.44 9.22 1.52
C ALA A 885 29.04 7.96 0.75
N ALA A 886 27.85 7.96 0.14
CA ALA A 886 27.46 6.88 -0.75
C ALA A 886 26.93 7.44 -2.08
N TYR A 887 27.23 6.73 -3.17
CA TYR A 887 26.71 7.00 -4.50
C TYR A 887 25.97 5.76 -4.98
N THR A 888 24.66 5.93 -5.22
CA THR A 888 23.76 4.87 -5.67
C THR A 888 23.30 5.13 -7.09
N THR A 889 23.37 4.11 -7.94
CA THR A 889 22.93 4.15 -9.33
C THR A 889 21.89 3.08 -9.60
N TYR A 890 20.92 3.42 -10.45
CA TYR A 890 19.86 2.52 -10.86
C TYR A 890 20.00 2.11 -12.32
N GLY A 891 19.26 1.12 -12.76
CA GLY A 891 19.31 0.66 -14.14
C GLY A 891 18.40 -0.52 -14.42
N PHE A 892 18.09 -0.74 -15.67
CA PHE A 892 17.08 -1.65 -16.16
C PHE A 892 17.12 -3.04 -15.50
N LYS A 893 16.04 -3.35 -14.76
CA LYS A 893 15.83 -4.61 -14.02
C LYS A 893 16.95 -4.94 -13.03
N LYS A 894 17.43 -3.90 -12.32
CA LYS A 894 18.43 -4.01 -11.25
C LYS A 894 17.79 -3.69 -9.91
N ASP A 895 17.63 -4.70 -9.06
CA ASP A 895 16.98 -4.56 -7.76
C ASP A 895 17.93 -4.98 -6.63
N PRO A 896 18.10 -4.14 -5.58
CA PRO A 896 17.44 -2.86 -5.30
C PRO A 896 18.07 -1.63 -5.99
N TYR A 897 19.23 -1.77 -6.62
CA TYR A 897 19.96 -0.76 -7.41
C TYR A 897 20.94 -1.42 -8.38
N ALA A 898 21.54 -0.66 -9.30
CA ALA A 898 22.55 -1.20 -10.21
C ALA A 898 23.92 -1.29 -9.55
N ALA A 899 24.35 -0.23 -8.88
CA ALA A 899 25.56 -0.22 -8.08
C ALA A 899 25.46 0.78 -6.92
N GLN A 900 26.11 0.45 -5.82
CA GLN A 900 26.30 1.36 -4.70
C GLN A 900 27.78 1.40 -4.31
N HIS A 901 28.31 2.60 -4.15
CA HIS A 901 29.65 2.88 -3.64
C HIS A 901 29.51 3.61 -2.32
N LYS A 902 30.02 3.08 -1.24
CA LYS A 902 30.01 3.71 0.07
C LYS A 902 31.44 3.92 0.57
N ILE A 903 31.73 5.10 1.08
CA ILE A 903 33.01 5.45 1.68
C ILE A 903 32.71 6.03 3.07
N ASP A 904 33.26 5.38 4.09
CA ASP A 904 33.21 5.83 5.47
C ASP A 904 34.60 6.29 5.91
N MET A 905 34.72 7.51 6.35
CA MET A 905 35.94 8.09 6.90
C MET A 905 35.74 8.44 8.36
N LYS A 906 36.69 8.12 9.23
CA LYS A 906 36.68 8.48 10.65
C LYS A 906 38.05 8.97 11.09
N PHE A 907 38.03 10.05 11.88
CA PHE A 907 39.23 10.60 12.51
C PHE A 907 39.02 10.67 14.04
N ALA A 908 39.99 10.17 14.77
CA ALA A 908 39.98 10.13 16.23
C ALA A 908 40.89 11.24 16.80
N THR A 909 40.31 12.17 17.56
CA THR A 909 41.02 13.36 18.04
C THR A 909 42.02 13.05 19.15
N GLY A 910 41.82 12.00 19.95
CA GLY A 910 42.68 11.61 21.06
C GLY A 910 43.96 10.90 20.60
N THR A 911 43.86 10.04 19.61
CA THR A 911 44.96 9.22 19.11
C THR A 911 45.47 9.68 17.75
N ASN A 912 44.83 10.65 17.09
CA ASN A 912 45.05 11.04 15.69
C ASN A 912 44.88 9.84 14.73
N GLY A 913 44.09 8.83 15.14
CA GLY A 913 43.73 7.68 14.33
C GLY A 913 42.83 8.06 13.16
N PHE A 914 43.06 7.41 12.00
CA PHE A 914 42.21 7.59 10.81
C PHE A 914 41.84 6.24 10.24
N THR A 915 40.53 6.08 9.88
CA THR A 915 40.04 4.93 9.11
C THR A 915 39.42 5.40 7.82
N LEU A 916 39.58 4.59 6.79
CA LEU A 916 38.91 4.71 5.51
C LEU A 916 38.33 3.36 5.13
N ASP A 917 37.01 3.26 5.06
CA ASP A 917 36.33 2.05 4.66
C ASP A 917 35.61 2.31 3.34
N TYR A 918 35.81 1.41 2.37
CA TYR A 918 35.09 1.42 1.11
C TYR A 918 34.27 0.15 0.99
N GLN A 919 33.01 0.28 0.58
CA GLN A 919 32.10 -0.80 0.24
C GLN A 919 31.52 -0.53 -1.15
N GLY A 920 31.76 -1.44 -2.09
CA GLY A 920 31.21 -1.42 -3.44
C GLY A 920 30.32 -2.63 -3.67
N GLU A 921 29.08 -2.40 -4.04
CA GLU A 921 28.15 -3.47 -4.45
C GLU A 921 27.71 -3.24 -5.90
N PHE A 922 27.71 -4.31 -6.71
CA PHE A 922 27.36 -4.27 -8.13
C PHE A 922 26.41 -5.43 -8.42
N ILE A 923 25.14 -5.09 -8.62
CA ILE A 923 24.06 -6.07 -8.78
C ILE A 923 24.05 -6.62 -10.21
N ASP A 924 23.92 -7.96 -10.35
CA ASP A 924 23.84 -8.65 -11.64
C ASP A 924 24.95 -8.25 -12.64
N LEU A 925 26.16 -8.05 -12.18
CA LEU A 925 27.26 -7.63 -13.02
C LEU A 925 27.65 -8.73 -14.02
N PHE A 926 27.63 -10.00 -13.57
CA PHE A 926 27.94 -11.18 -14.39
C PHE A 926 26.75 -12.17 -14.39
N GLY A 927 25.66 -11.79 -15.08
CA GLY A 927 24.41 -12.56 -15.07
C GLY A 927 23.74 -12.50 -13.68
N PRO A 928 23.45 -13.63 -13.02
CA PRO A 928 22.80 -13.64 -11.71
C PRO A 928 23.80 -13.46 -10.54
N PHE A 929 25.05 -13.08 -10.81
CA PHE A 929 26.07 -12.89 -9.79
C PHE A 929 26.29 -11.40 -9.53
N GLU A 930 26.25 -11.06 -8.27
CA GLU A 930 26.58 -9.76 -7.71
C GLU A 930 28.08 -9.75 -7.34
N LEU A 931 28.72 -8.62 -7.49
CA LEU A 931 30.08 -8.39 -7.05
C LEU A 931 30.07 -7.45 -5.84
N GLY A 932 30.72 -7.88 -4.77
CA GLY A 932 31.08 -7.04 -3.63
C GLY A 932 32.56 -6.71 -3.62
N LEU A 933 32.90 -5.53 -3.19
CA LEU A 933 34.32 -5.13 -2.96
C LEU A 933 34.39 -4.32 -1.67
N ASP A 934 34.91 -4.89 -0.62
CA ASP A 934 35.17 -4.19 0.62
C ASP A 934 36.67 -3.90 0.73
N ALA A 935 37.05 -2.68 1.12
CA ALA A 935 38.42 -2.31 1.39
C ALA A 935 38.48 -1.45 2.66
N GLU A 936 39.38 -1.78 3.54
CA GLU A 936 39.60 -1.10 4.83
C GLU A 936 41.05 -0.65 4.93
N TYR A 937 41.22 0.60 5.33
CA TYR A 937 42.51 1.13 5.78
C TYR A 937 42.36 1.74 7.17
N GLN A 938 43.20 1.27 8.12
CA GLN A 938 43.27 1.85 9.45
C GLN A 938 44.72 2.19 9.77
N THR A 939 44.94 3.40 10.26
CA THR A 939 46.27 3.81 10.78
C THR A 939 46.60 3.08 12.06
N PRO A 940 47.91 2.84 12.35
CA PRO A 940 48.36 2.17 13.59
C PRO A 940 48.32 3.13 14.78
N LEU A 941 47.26 3.93 14.91
CA LEU A 941 47.13 4.92 15.96
C LEU A 941 45.98 4.61 16.92
N TYR A 942 44.99 3.82 16.48
CA TYR A 942 43.94 3.35 17.32
C TYR A 942 44.42 2.34 18.37
N SER A 943 43.90 2.47 19.59
CA SER A 943 44.17 1.50 20.66
C SER A 943 43.19 0.34 20.58
N ARG A 944 43.71 -0.89 20.52
CA ARG A 944 42.92 -2.13 20.60
C ARG A 944 43.42 -3.01 21.72
N ASN A 945 42.53 -3.69 22.40
CA ASN A 945 42.90 -4.68 23.41
C ASN A 945 43.19 -6.02 22.72
N PHE A 946 44.31 -6.64 23.04
CA PHE A 946 44.69 -7.95 22.57
C PHE A 946 45.17 -8.80 23.74
N TYR A 947 44.41 -9.82 24.08
CA TYR A 947 44.64 -10.70 25.21
C TYR A 947 45.36 -12.00 24.85
N GLY A 948 45.90 -12.14 23.65
CA GLY A 948 46.57 -13.33 23.14
C GLY A 948 45.67 -14.18 22.23
N LEU A 949 46.23 -15.30 21.76
CA LEU A 949 45.55 -16.27 20.91
C LEU A 949 45.08 -17.46 21.74
N GLY A 950 43.78 -17.66 21.83
CA GLY A 950 43.16 -18.82 22.48
C GLY A 950 42.48 -18.53 23.83
N ASN A 951 41.76 -19.53 24.33
CA ASN A 951 40.91 -19.41 25.54
C ASN A 951 41.69 -19.39 26.86
N GLU A 952 42.99 -19.63 26.84
CA GLU A 952 43.84 -19.63 28.03
C GLU A 952 44.49 -18.27 28.30
N SER A 953 44.14 -17.25 27.50
CA SER A 953 44.63 -15.90 27.69
C SER A 953 44.06 -15.32 28.99
N ILE A 954 44.94 -14.79 29.86
CA ILE A 954 44.55 -14.21 31.13
C ILE A 954 44.46 -12.69 30.99
N ASN A 955 43.30 -12.11 31.33
CA ASN A 955 43.21 -10.68 31.47
C ASN A 955 43.80 -10.25 32.81
N ILE A 956 45.01 -9.67 32.78
CA ILE A 956 45.71 -9.22 33.96
C ILE A 956 45.34 -7.81 34.42
N GLU A 957 44.46 -7.11 33.70
CA GLU A 957 44.00 -5.74 34.05
C GLU A 957 43.32 -5.67 35.44
N ASN A 958 42.70 -6.76 35.87
CA ASN A 958 42.09 -6.88 37.20
C ASN A 958 43.13 -7.17 38.32
N LEU A 959 44.38 -7.35 37.99
CA LEU A 959 45.44 -7.78 38.93
C LEU A 959 46.51 -6.71 39.14
N LEU A 960 46.50 -5.61 38.40
CA LEU A 960 47.55 -4.62 38.37
C LEU A 960 46.94 -3.19 38.46
N ASP A 961 47.78 -2.21 38.87
CA ASP A 961 47.43 -0.80 38.99
C ASP A 961 47.18 -0.15 37.62
N ASP A 962 46.80 1.13 37.59
CA ASP A 962 46.39 1.90 36.37
C ASP A 962 47.39 1.80 35.17
N GLU A 963 48.66 1.53 35.37
CA GLU A 963 49.63 1.28 34.31
C GLU A 963 49.40 -0.04 33.54
N ALA A 964 48.67 -0.99 34.12
CA ALA A 964 48.35 -2.29 33.53
C ALA A 964 47.33 -2.22 32.40
N LEU A 965 46.47 -1.16 32.37
CA LEU A 965 45.58 -0.92 31.28
C LEU A 965 46.26 -0.88 29.90
N ASN A 966 47.52 -0.52 29.86
CA ASN A 966 48.31 -0.46 28.62
C ASN A 966 48.97 -1.77 28.21
N TYR A 967 49.02 -2.77 29.10
CA TYR A 967 49.72 -4.03 28.83
C TYR A 967 49.15 -4.83 27.67
N ASN A 968 47.81 -4.87 27.57
CA ASN A 968 47.11 -5.58 26.52
C ASN A 968 46.76 -4.68 25.33
N ARG A 969 47.21 -3.42 25.33
CA ARG A 969 46.93 -2.47 24.25
C ARG A 969 47.94 -2.61 23.11
N ILE A 970 47.44 -2.82 21.91
CA ILE A 970 48.22 -2.87 20.69
C ILE A 970 47.82 -1.76 19.75
N LYS A 971 48.75 -1.33 18.91
CA LYS A 971 48.52 -0.44 17.78
C LYS A 971 48.73 -1.23 16.50
N GLN A 972 47.65 -1.35 15.71
CA GLN A 972 47.68 -2.17 14.49
C GLN A 972 47.34 -1.32 13.27
N ARG A 973 48.13 -1.42 12.22
CA ARG A 973 47.77 -0.97 10.88
C ARG A 973 46.96 -2.08 10.24
N VAL A 974 45.79 -1.73 9.68
CA VAL A 974 44.98 -2.67 8.91
C VAL A 974 44.93 -2.20 7.47
N ILE A 975 45.19 -3.08 6.54
CA ILE A 975 44.95 -2.91 5.11
C ILE A 975 44.28 -4.19 4.67
N ARG A 976 42.99 -4.13 4.43
CA ARG A 976 42.17 -5.30 4.07
C ARG A 976 41.49 -5.05 2.75
N VAL A 977 41.45 -6.04 1.88
CA VAL A 977 40.67 -6.02 0.63
C VAL A 977 39.96 -7.35 0.49
N MET A 978 38.63 -7.29 0.32
CA MET A 978 37.76 -8.45 0.23
C MET A 978 36.85 -8.34 -1.01
N PRO A 979 37.29 -8.80 -2.18
CA PRO A 979 36.38 -9.01 -3.29
C PRO A 979 35.54 -10.24 -2.98
N SER A 980 34.24 -10.12 -3.25
CA SER A 980 33.26 -11.19 -3.00
C SER A 980 32.33 -11.38 -4.18
N PHE A 981 31.96 -12.62 -4.46
CA PHE A 981 30.88 -12.97 -5.38
C PHE A 981 29.70 -13.44 -4.57
N MET A 982 28.56 -12.87 -4.87
CA MET A 982 27.32 -13.15 -4.19
C MET A 982 26.27 -13.64 -5.18
N ARG A 983 25.46 -14.60 -4.75
CA ARG A 983 24.29 -15.06 -5.49
C ARG A 983 23.09 -15.10 -4.56
N ARG A 984 22.02 -14.43 -4.92
CA ARG A 984 20.73 -14.60 -4.27
C ARG A 984 20.10 -15.92 -4.69
N LEU A 985 19.68 -16.72 -3.73
CA LEU A 985 18.98 -17.96 -3.93
C LEU A 985 17.46 -17.74 -3.91
N ASN A 986 17.00 -16.84 -3.05
CA ASN A 986 15.64 -16.35 -2.94
C ASN A 986 15.64 -14.98 -2.24
N ALA A 987 14.47 -14.40 -1.97
CA ALA A 987 14.34 -13.08 -1.33
C ALA A 987 15.01 -12.98 0.06
N GLN A 988 15.20 -14.10 0.75
CA GLN A 988 15.69 -14.15 2.14
C GLN A 988 17.09 -14.75 2.27
N SER A 989 17.61 -15.42 1.23
CA SER A 989 18.86 -16.20 1.32
C SER A 989 19.83 -15.81 0.21
N ARG A 990 21.06 -15.51 0.60
CA ARG A 990 22.18 -15.26 -0.32
C ARG A 990 23.42 -16.04 0.09
N VAL A 991 24.19 -16.48 -0.89
CA VAL A 991 25.49 -17.11 -0.67
C VAL A 991 26.57 -16.15 -1.14
N LEU A 992 27.52 -15.85 -0.26
CA LEU A 992 28.66 -14.98 -0.53
C LEU A 992 29.95 -15.79 -0.39
N VAL A 993 30.82 -15.69 -1.38
CA VAL A 993 32.14 -16.33 -1.40
C VAL A 993 33.14 -15.30 -1.87
N GLY A 994 34.21 -15.11 -1.07
CA GLY A 994 35.27 -14.20 -1.43
C GLY A 994 36.54 -14.45 -0.61
N PRO A 995 37.75 -14.24 -1.19
CA PRO A 995 38.99 -14.23 -0.44
C PRO A 995 39.13 -12.92 0.35
N THR A 996 39.79 -13.00 1.50
CA THR A 996 40.26 -11.83 2.25
C THR A 996 41.75 -11.71 2.13
N PHE A 997 42.24 -10.54 1.75
CA PHE A 997 43.64 -10.17 1.74
C PHE A 997 43.87 -9.15 2.85
N GLU A 998 44.68 -9.52 3.83
CA GLU A 998 44.96 -8.69 5.01
C GLU A 998 46.47 -8.47 5.22
#